data_1e30a7aa3b3023e1f1bdbad8de98d29f
#
_entry.id   1e30a7aa3b3023e1f1bdbad8de98d29f
#
_cell.length_a   1.000
_cell.length_b   1.000
_cell.length_c   1.000
_cell.angle_alpha   90.00
_cell.angle_beta   90.00
_cell.angle_gamma   90.00
#
_symmetry.space_group_name_H-M   'P 1'
#
loop_
_entity.id
_entity.type
_entity.pdbx_description
1 polymer ?
#
loop_
_entity_poly.entity_id
_entity_poly.type
_entity_poly.pdbx_seq_one_letter_code
_entity_poly.pdbx_strand_id
1 'polypeptide(L)'
;MKNNKIFNRTFKVSVVAMALGLVNSAWAIDYKLYEGTVYKNPERTDSEVKNMNFNSDYGYDLTNKKNLATVSFRMKNGLNNKDYPTESLIFLYPQFSKGPSSLEIKPNSTFTLSKAFPESSVFELRDANLKFHTGNINLFKGLSTVNEEGESVSGNSAFELQSNSTIDIDSVSIVSLAEESIGYQLFDKSTANITNSSIFLGEGNSTAVDAENSALNIKNLNITLQPAGSDKSTTIAYISENTTLNIEDSLLTIEAKGQSKGLGFVLDGGMTNITNSNIENNTGDVVIFTNKQDSRDTTNNYSSTTVNLKNTKIPDAKVLVGLNMPDLADTDLSEGEKTSSPRFVLNADNSQLNGAVKQYDGTNKTPVTLNLTNNTTWDLVDNSEVTDLHLNNSAVSLTNTNAPYATLTITGNLTGSGIFNLNTNIAENKSDKIVVKGTAEGNHKIGVTNQGANVANGKVTLVETNGGNAAFSLTNPNNRVDLGAYQYFLTKEGNNWVLANSKNVVTPTPPVAPVTPSKPVVTPSKPAVTPSTPVVTPSNPVVPPAVLPSTPLLSDLANAQVSLRQAQLLLVEDDLNGIHQRLGEVKNGEKGNVWVRNVNSRQKLAALSTGESETSGFKQNVHSLQVGADAAVTDNLRVGGFVGRSQANVDFNGYYGDGKVRGNSVGLYAAYLADNGIYVDNIVKYSRLHANSNYTEKRHYNAYTISSELGKRFSLVNDWTITPQAQLAWTHISSQENEDSLSSVYSRIGLRVAKGFALSNGWNLQPYAEVNAITSKNRSSKIHYTNSALDVASSRGRFESAVGLNAGFANHRFGLEVSRADGKNFDKPYAIQAVYRYQW
;
A
#
# COMPACT_ATOMS: atom_id res chain seq x y z
N MET A 1 3.11 19.56 2.30
CA MET A 1 1.85 18.95 2.74
C MET A 1 1.32 19.45 4.09
N LYS A 2 1.81 20.56 4.66
CA LYS A 2 1.26 21.13 5.92
C LYS A 2 0.37 22.37 5.72
N ASN A 3 0.22 22.88 4.53
CA ASN A 3 -0.51 24.11 4.26
C ASN A 3 -1.99 23.95 3.85
N ASN A 4 -2.45 22.72 3.55
CA ASN A 4 -3.85 22.52 3.15
C ASN A 4 -4.83 22.37 4.33
N LYS A 5 -4.34 22.10 5.54
CA LYS A 5 -5.24 22.00 6.72
C LYS A 5 -5.70 23.36 7.28
N ILE A 6 -4.96 24.42 7.02
CA ILE A 6 -5.31 25.78 7.53
C ILE A 6 -6.38 26.42 6.62
N PHE A 7 -6.33 26.16 5.32
CA PHE A 7 -7.31 26.73 4.38
C PHE A 7 -8.72 26.13 4.55
N ASN A 8 -8.81 24.80 4.80
CA ASN A 8 -10.10 24.15 5.03
C ASN A 8 -10.78 24.53 6.36
N ARG A 9 -10.00 24.86 7.41
CA ARG A 9 -10.61 25.32 8.67
C ARG A 9 -11.19 26.72 8.57
N THR A 10 -10.57 27.59 7.81
CA THR A 10 -11.06 28.98 7.64
C THR A 10 -12.32 29.03 6.77
N PHE A 11 -12.43 28.10 5.79
CA PHE A 11 -13.61 28.02 4.93
C PHE A 11 -14.83 27.41 5.65
N LYS A 12 -14.61 26.38 6.51
CA LYS A 12 -15.68 25.78 7.32
C LYS A 12 -16.31 26.75 8.33
N VAL A 13 -15.52 27.65 8.90
CA VAL A 13 -16.03 28.70 9.79
C VAL A 13 -16.78 29.79 9.02
N SER A 14 -16.42 30.03 7.74
CA SER A 14 -17.07 31.06 6.92
C SER A 14 -18.48 30.66 6.47
N VAL A 15 -18.73 29.37 6.17
CA VAL A 15 -20.07 28.93 5.71
C VAL A 15 -21.08 28.95 6.87
N VAL A 16 -20.68 28.50 8.07
CA VAL A 16 -21.55 28.61 9.26
C VAL A 16 -21.71 30.05 9.70
N ALA A 17 -20.67 30.89 9.58
CA ALA A 17 -20.77 32.32 9.86
C ALA A 17 -21.59 33.08 8.79
N MET A 18 -21.58 32.63 7.53
CA MET A 18 -22.48 33.21 6.51
C MET A 18 -23.94 32.81 6.74
N ALA A 19 -24.22 31.55 7.11
CA ALA A 19 -25.59 31.15 7.43
C ALA A 19 -26.13 31.88 8.67
N LEU A 20 -25.30 32.14 9.67
CA LEU A 20 -25.67 32.88 10.88
C LEU A 20 -25.55 34.41 10.69
N GLY A 21 -24.71 34.89 9.77
CA GLY A 21 -24.47 36.30 9.51
C GLY A 21 -25.47 36.95 8.55
N LEU A 22 -26.12 36.17 7.69
CA LEU A 22 -27.13 36.63 6.74
C LEU A 22 -28.50 36.95 7.41
N VAL A 23 -28.68 36.58 8.66
CA VAL A 23 -29.90 36.94 9.42
C VAL A 23 -29.95 38.44 9.80
N ASN A 24 -28.86 39.20 9.59
CA ASN A 24 -28.78 40.61 10.01
C ASN A 24 -28.45 41.62 8.88
N SER A 25 -28.55 41.24 7.59
CA SER A 25 -28.38 42.24 6.54
C SER A 25 -29.68 43.00 6.22
N ALA A 26 -29.63 44.27 6.35
CA ALA A 26 -30.73 45.25 6.41
C ALA A 26 -31.59 45.44 5.15
N TRP A 27 -31.63 44.48 4.21
CA TRP A 27 -32.43 44.55 3.00
C TRP A 27 -33.21 43.25 2.68
N ALA A 28 -33.18 42.24 3.59
CA ALA A 28 -34.06 41.11 3.49
C ALA A 28 -35.43 41.47 4.07
N ILE A 29 -36.46 41.35 3.28
CA ILE A 29 -37.85 41.50 3.81
C ILE A 29 -38.12 40.18 4.52
N ASP A 30 -38.07 40.23 5.84
CA ASP A 30 -38.32 39.10 6.74
C ASP A 30 -39.83 38.96 6.97
N TYR A 31 -40.41 37.85 6.50
CA TYR A 31 -41.83 37.56 6.69
C TYR A 31 -42.01 36.70 7.92
N LYS A 32 -42.46 37.31 9.01
CA LYS A 32 -42.83 36.59 10.23
C LYS A 32 -44.32 36.25 10.23
N LEU A 33 -44.64 34.99 10.44
CA LEU A 33 -46.01 34.54 10.63
C LEU A 33 -46.51 34.86 12.04
N TYR A 34 -47.56 35.61 12.17
CA TYR A 34 -48.19 35.89 13.45
C TYR A 34 -49.64 35.35 13.44
N GLU A 35 -50.12 34.97 14.64
CA GLU A 35 -51.52 34.57 14.82
C GLU A 35 -52.54 35.68 14.43
N GLY A 36 -53.57 35.29 13.70
CA GLY A 36 -54.79 36.01 13.64
C GLY A 36 -55.24 36.68 12.33
N THR A 37 -56.44 36.40 11.96
CA THR A 37 -57.41 36.95 11.03
C THR A 37 -57.42 36.50 9.59
N VAL A 38 -58.49 35.82 9.27
CA VAL A 38 -58.82 35.32 7.90
C VAL A 38 -59.50 36.46 7.13
N TYR A 39 -59.07 36.63 5.87
CA TYR A 39 -59.86 37.43 4.91
C TYR A 39 -60.44 36.51 3.83
N LYS A 40 -61.71 36.64 3.61
CA LYS A 40 -62.43 36.05 2.49
C LYS A 40 -62.06 36.77 1.17
N ASN A 41 -61.85 36.00 0.19
CA ASN A 41 -61.51 36.33 -1.22
C ASN A 41 -62.04 37.72 -1.70
N PRO A 42 -61.19 38.59 -2.20
CA PRO A 42 -61.59 39.61 -3.08
C PRO A 42 -60.92 39.46 -4.49
N GLU A 43 -61.70 39.59 -5.49
CA GLU A 43 -61.20 39.87 -6.85
C GLU A 43 -60.27 41.08 -6.81
N ARG A 44 -58.95 40.89 -6.98
CA ARG A 44 -57.98 41.97 -6.88
C ARG A 44 -56.94 41.95 -7.96
N THR A 45 -56.50 43.15 -8.36
CA THR A 45 -55.57 43.49 -9.40
C THR A 45 -54.12 43.31 -8.97
N ASP A 46 -53.23 43.14 -9.93
CA ASP A 46 -51.81 42.75 -9.78
C ASP A 46 -50.93 43.64 -8.87
N SER A 47 -51.35 44.78 -8.43
CA SER A 47 -50.57 45.76 -7.66
C SER A 47 -50.72 45.63 -6.15
N GLU A 48 -51.57 44.74 -5.62
CA GLU A 48 -51.92 44.70 -4.21
C GLU A 48 -51.62 43.41 -3.43
N VAL A 49 -50.84 42.51 -3.98
CA VAL A 49 -50.45 41.27 -3.28
C VAL A 49 -49.29 41.55 -2.32
N LYS A 50 -49.55 42.35 -1.29
CA LYS A 50 -48.55 42.62 -0.25
C LYS A 50 -48.75 41.78 1.04
N ASN A 51 -49.96 41.36 1.34
CA ASN A 51 -50.30 40.54 2.49
C ASN A 51 -51.45 39.62 2.12
N MET A 52 -51.24 38.35 1.97
CA MET A 52 -52.28 37.37 1.80
C MET A 52 -52.38 36.45 3.02
N ASN A 53 -53.58 36.17 3.48
CA ASN A 53 -53.90 35.19 4.48
C ASN A 53 -54.55 33.98 3.81
N PHE A 54 -54.10 32.79 4.10
CA PHE A 54 -54.66 31.55 3.56
C PHE A 54 -55.56 30.86 4.62
N ASN A 55 -56.57 30.25 4.09
CA ASN A 55 -57.40 29.28 4.81
C ASN A 55 -57.25 27.94 4.07
N SER A 56 -57.14 26.85 4.78
CA SER A 56 -56.92 25.50 4.30
C SER A 56 -57.99 25.02 3.26
N ASP A 57 -59.09 25.68 3.13
CA ASP A 57 -60.19 25.29 2.25
C ASP A 57 -60.14 25.87 0.84
N TYR A 58 -59.21 26.75 0.52
CA TYR A 58 -59.16 27.42 -0.79
C TYR A 58 -57.73 27.65 -1.21
N GLY A 59 -57.25 26.82 -2.10
CA GLY A 59 -55.98 27.05 -2.80
C GLY A 59 -56.09 28.39 -3.58
N TYR A 60 -54.97 29.04 -3.75
CA TYR A 60 -54.88 30.28 -4.51
C TYR A 60 -54.53 30.02 -5.97
N ASP A 61 -55.37 30.44 -6.90
CA ASP A 61 -55.09 30.36 -8.32
C ASP A 61 -54.12 31.47 -8.74
N LEU A 62 -52.85 31.08 -8.88
CA LEU A 62 -51.79 31.93 -9.39
C LEU A 62 -51.50 31.71 -10.87
N THR A 63 -52.37 31.03 -11.58
CA THR A 63 -52.16 30.56 -12.98
C THR A 63 -51.88 31.66 -14.00
N ASN A 64 -52.20 32.88 -13.74
CA ASN A 64 -52.08 33.96 -14.73
C ASN A 64 -51.16 35.12 -14.30
N LYS A 65 -50.36 34.99 -13.26
CA LYS A 65 -49.56 36.10 -12.74
C LYS A 65 -48.07 35.81 -12.87
N LYS A 66 -47.44 36.42 -13.86
CA LYS A 66 -45.96 36.49 -13.96
C LYS A 66 -45.45 37.55 -12.99
N ASN A 67 -44.46 37.26 -12.16
CA ASN A 67 -43.70 38.17 -11.30
C ASN A 67 -44.46 38.68 -10.05
N LEU A 68 -44.70 37.81 -9.10
CA LEU A 68 -45.08 38.21 -7.71
C LEU A 68 -43.89 38.81 -6.99
N ALA A 69 -44.00 40.09 -6.55
CA ALA A 69 -42.92 40.80 -5.91
C ALA A 69 -42.70 40.40 -4.48
N THR A 70 -43.76 40.07 -3.78
CA THR A 70 -43.77 39.76 -2.35
C THR A 70 -45.09 39.09 -2.00
N VAL A 71 -45.00 37.93 -1.37
CA VAL A 71 -46.18 37.20 -0.87
C VAL A 71 -46.00 37.03 0.64
N SER A 72 -46.95 37.57 1.45
CA SER A 72 -46.98 37.36 2.89
C SER A 72 -48.17 36.51 3.25
N PHE A 73 -47.96 35.47 4.03
CA PHE A 73 -49.00 34.56 4.43
C PHE A 73 -49.17 34.59 5.95
N ARG A 74 -50.38 34.49 6.46
CA ARG A 74 -50.71 34.26 7.84
C ARG A 74 -51.50 32.99 8.00
N MET A 75 -51.02 32.10 8.86
CA MET A 75 -51.80 30.93 9.29
C MET A 75 -52.70 31.31 10.44
N LYS A 76 -53.90 30.80 10.46
CA LYS A 76 -54.89 31.06 11.52
C LYS A 76 -54.86 29.93 12.53
N ASN A 77 -54.63 30.25 13.80
CA ASN A 77 -54.89 29.34 14.90
C ASN A 77 -56.39 29.10 15.08
N GLY A 78 -56.77 27.85 15.08
CA GLY A 78 -58.04 27.37 15.62
C GLY A 78 -59.20 27.27 14.69
N LEU A 79 -59.12 26.38 13.70
CA LEU A 79 -60.31 25.69 13.18
C LEU A 79 -60.14 24.22 13.55
N ASN A 80 -61.06 23.78 14.42
CA ASN A 80 -61.30 22.36 14.70
C ASN A 80 -61.83 21.68 13.43
N ASN A 81 -60.99 21.46 12.42
CA ASN A 81 -61.32 20.63 11.32
C ASN A 81 -60.45 19.39 11.39
N LYS A 82 -61.00 18.31 11.87
CA LYS A 82 -60.36 17.02 12.06
C LYS A 82 -59.91 16.33 10.74
N ASP A 83 -60.25 16.90 9.60
CA ASP A 83 -60.13 16.17 8.32
C ASP A 83 -58.96 16.62 7.44
N TYR A 84 -58.20 17.67 7.76
CA TYR A 84 -57.04 18.10 7.00
C TYR A 84 -55.95 18.73 7.90
N PRO A 85 -55.01 17.96 8.40
CA PRO A 85 -54.03 18.41 9.37
C PRO A 85 -52.85 19.19 8.76
N THR A 86 -52.68 19.27 7.46
CA THR A 86 -51.53 19.88 6.79
C THR A 86 -51.79 21.29 6.32
N GLU A 87 -50.98 22.26 6.71
CA GLU A 87 -51.11 23.66 6.32
C GLU A 87 -49.86 24.15 5.59
N SER A 88 -49.95 24.41 4.29
CA SER A 88 -48.83 24.90 3.48
C SER A 88 -48.85 26.44 3.38
N LEU A 89 -47.66 27.06 3.36
CA LEU A 89 -47.52 28.50 3.17
C LEU A 89 -48.00 28.95 1.80
N ILE A 90 -47.56 28.22 0.78
CA ILE A 90 -47.96 28.42 -0.61
C ILE A 90 -48.38 27.09 -1.19
N PHE A 91 -49.67 27.00 -1.57
CA PHE A 91 -50.22 25.83 -2.23
C PHE A 91 -50.53 26.14 -3.68
N LEU A 92 -49.97 25.39 -4.60
CA LEU A 92 -50.13 25.51 -6.04
C LEU A 92 -50.83 24.26 -6.59
N TYR A 93 -51.99 24.40 -7.22
CA TYR A 93 -52.71 23.31 -7.86
C TYR A 93 -53.43 23.81 -9.10
N PRO A 94 -53.70 22.94 -10.09
CA PRO A 94 -54.43 23.35 -11.29
C PRO A 94 -55.92 23.62 -10.99
N GLN A 95 -56.47 24.69 -11.53
CA GLN A 95 -57.92 24.80 -11.63
C GLN A 95 -58.44 23.88 -12.73
N PHE A 96 -59.56 23.24 -12.46
CA PHE A 96 -60.26 22.40 -13.43
C PHE A 96 -60.25 22.99 -14.83
N SER A 97 -59.60 22.30 -15.75
CA SER A 97 -59.54 22.55 -17.20
C SER A 97 -58.46 23.52 -17.76
N LYS A 98 -57.55 24.05 -17.03
CA LYS A 98 -56.57 25.05 -17.55
C LYS A 98 -55.09 24.65 -17.65
N GLY A 99 -54.73 23.39 -17.39
CA GLY A 99 -53.36 22.94 -17.39
C GLY A 99 -52.60 23.31 -16.07
N PRO A 100 -51.28 22.95 -15.97
CA PRO A 100 -50.56 23.11 -14.73
C PRO A 100 -50.39 24.58 -14.31
N SER A 101 -50.51 24.85 -13.03
CA SER A 101 -50.23 26.18 -12.47
C SER A 101 -48.76 26.54 -12.50
N SER A 102 -48.37 27.79 -12.64
CA SER A 102 -47.00 28.20 -12.57
C SER A 102 -46.77 29.45 -11.75
N LEU A 103 -45.70 29.45 -10.95
CA LEU A 103 -45.29 30.57 -10.10
C LEU A 103 -43.82 30.85 -10.29
N GLU A 104 -43.46 32.15 -10.37
CA GLU A 104 -42.10 32.61 -10.34
C GLU A 104 -41.87 33.51 -9.13
N ILE A 105 -40.91 33.15 -8.27
CA ILE A 105 -40.57 33.93 -7.09
C ILE A 105 -39.50 34.95 -7.43
N LYS A 106 -39.69 36.19 -7.00
CA LYS A 106 -38.71 37.28 -7.23
C LYS A 106 -37.42 37.01 -6.47
N PRO A 107 -36.28 37.43 -7.04
CA PRO A 107 -34.96 37.32 -6.39
C PRO A 107 -34.94 38.00 -5.00
N ASN A 108 -34.12 37.46 -4.11
CA ASN A 108 -33.92 37.89 -2.73
C ASN A 108 -35.16 37.75 -1.82
N SER A 109 -36.09 36.87 -2.13
CA SER A 109 -37.21 36.55 -1.26
C SER A 109 -36.79 35.64 -0.12
N THR A 110 -37.34 35.88 1.06
CA THR A 110 -37.12 35.05 2.25
C THR A 110 -38.47 34.52 2.78
N PHE A 111 -38.51 33.19 2.97
CA PHE A 111 -39.67 32.52 3.54
C PHE A 111 -39.28 31.97 4.90
N THR A 112 -40.08 32.18 5.93
CA THR A 112 -39.84 31.68 7.28
C THR A 112 -41.04 30.93 7.77
N LEU A 113 -40.88 29.62 8.04
CA LEU A 113 -41.89 28.80 8.69
C LEU A 113 -41.53 28.70 10.17
N SER A 114 -42.32 29.37 11.03
CA SER A 114 -42.14 29.37 12.47
C SER A 114 -43.45 29.07 13.18
N LYS A 115 -43.42 28.23 14.20
CA LYS A 115 -44.63 27.77 14.92
C LYS A 115 -45.66 27.14 13.98
N ALA A 116 -45.20 26.42 12.96
CA ALA A 116 -46.08 25.70 12.07
C ALA A 116 -46.68 24.48 12.79
N PHE A 117 -47.83 24.03 12.29
CA PHE A 117 -48.36 22.73 12.64
C PHE A 117 -47.43 21.64 12.09
N PRO A 118 -47.45 20.44 12.64
CA PRO A 118 -46.75 19.29 12.06
C PRO A 118 -47.10 19.10 10.59
N GLU A 119 -46.12 18.59 9.81
CA GLU A 119 -46.30 18.30 8.37
C GLU A 119 -46.65 19.50 7.48
N SER A 120 -46.25 20.71 7.87
CA SER A 120 -46.47 21.92 7.08
C SER A 120 -45.31 22.14 6.08
N SER A 121 -45.64 22.60 4.88
CA SER A 121 -44.70 22.90 3.81
C SER A 121 -44.62 24.41 3.54
N VAL A 122 -43.42 24.92 3.17
CA VAL A 122 -43.32 26.30 2.65
C VAL A 122 -43.95 26.35 1.28
N PHE A 123 -43.62 25.43 0.41
CA PHE A 123 -44.22 25.29 -0.92
C PHE A 123 -44.77 23.88 -1.11
N GLU A 124 -46.08 23.76 -1.34
CA GLU A 124 -46.72 22.54 -1.72
C GLU A 124 -47.26 22.68 -3.18
N LEU A 125 -46.84 21.76 -4.05
CA LEU A 125 -47.19 21.77 -5.45
C LEU A 125 -47.90 20.49 -5.84
N ARG A 126 -49.03 20.65 -6.58
CA ARG A 126 -49.73 19.53 -7.19
C ARG A 126 -50.02 19.90 -8.67
N ASP A 127 -49.45 19.13 -9.61
CA ASP A 127 -49.54 19.41 -11.04
C ASP A 127 -49.19 20.88 -11.33
N ALA A 128 -48.04 21.35 -10.79
CA ALA A 128 -47.69 22.76 -10.82
C ALA A 128 -46.19 22.97 -11.04
N ASN A 129 -45.82 24.17 -11.51
CA ASN A 129 -44.45 24.56 -11.76
C ASN A 129 -44.06 25.75 -10.90
N LEU A 130 -42.88 25.71 -10.29
CA LEU A 130 -42.31 26.78 -9.49
C LEU A 130 -40.92 27.13 -9.97
N LYS A 131 -40.62 28.43 -10.10
CA LYS A 131 -39.28 28.97 -10.28
C LYS A 131 -38.90 29.86 -9.11
N PHE A 132 -37.80 29.53 -8.46
CA PHE A 132 -37.27 30.32 -7.36
C PHE A 132 -35.78 30.55 -7.52
N HIS A 133 -35.42 31.79 -7.87
CA HIS A 133 -34.06 32.24 -8.08
C HIS A 133 -33.65 33.22 -6.99
N THR A 134 -32.56 32.92 -6.30
CA THR A 134 -31.95 33.74 -5.25
C THR A 134 -32.88 34.06 -4.09
N GLY A 135 -32.71 33.32 -2.97
CA GLY A 135 -33.49 33.53 -1.77
C GLY A 135 -33.16 32.62 -0.62
N ASN A 136 -33.98 32.70 0.42
CA ASN A 136 -33.78 31.92 1.63
C ASN A 136 -35.08 31.28 2.08
N ILE A 137 -34.97 30.06 2.65
CA ILE A 137 -36.05 29.38 3.35
C ILE A 137 -35.52 29.02 4.74
N ASN A 138 -36.24 29.46 5.77
CA ASN A 138 -35.91 29.18 7.17
C ASN A 138 -37.01 28.35 7.81
N LEU A 139 -36.66 27.17 8.31
CA LEU A 139 -37.55 26.31 9.07
C LEU A 139 -37.14 26.35 10.54
N PHE A 140 -38.06 26.80 11.37
CA PHE A 140 -37.87 26.84 12.83
C PHE A 140 -38.75 25.81 13.50
N LYS A 141 -38.37 25.40 14.71
CA LYS A 141 -39.07 24.41 15.52
C LYS A 141 -40.54 24.75 15.62
N GLY A 142 -41.40 23.90 15.07
CA GLY A 142 -42.84 23.99 15.17
C GLY A 142 -43.39 23.63 16.55
N LEU A 143 -44.71 23.67 16.71
CA LEU A 143 -45.37 23.14 17.88
C LEU A 143 -45.35 21.60 17.68
N SER A 144 -44.70 20.87 18.56
CA SER A 144 -44.83 19.38 18.59
C SER A 144 -46.30 19.06 19.00
N THR A 145 -47.03 18.40 18.14
CA THR A 145 -48.32 17.82 18.47
C THR A 145 -48.15 16.33 18.57
N VAL A 146 -48.97 15.70 19.36
CA VAL A 146 -49.03 14.26 19.49
C VAL A 146 -50.22 13.78 18.63
N ASN A 147 -50.01 12.83 17.73
CA ASN A 147 -51.04 12.20 16.95
C ASN A 147 -51.99 11.38 17.86
N GLU A 148 -53.08 10.84 17.33
CA GLU A 148 -54.06 10.04 18.10
C GLU A 148 -53.47 8.76 18.73
N GLU A 149 -52.28 8.35 18.23
CA GLU A 149 -51.52 7.19 18.71
C GLU A 149 -50.48 7.55 19.77
N GLY A 150 -50.34 8.83 20.12
CA GLY A 150 -49.42 9.31 21.14
C GLY A 150 -48.03 9.59 20.64
N GLU A 151 -47.81 9.57 19.34
CA GLU A 151 -46.51 9.87 18.72
C GLU A 151 -46.34 11.36 18.47
N SER A 152 -45.14 11.86 18.68
CA SER A 152 -44.79 13.28 18.41
C SER A 152 -44.62 13.45 16.90
N VAL A 153 -45.56 14.18 16.28
CA VAL A 153 -45.44 14.54 14.86
C VAL A 153 -44.88 15.95 14.75
N SER A 154 -43.75 16.10 14.16
CA SER A 154 -43.10 17.41 13.98
C SER A 154 -42.21 17.35 12.73
N GLY A 155 -42.75 17.51 11.58
CA GLY A 155 -41.97 17.60 10.35
C GLY A 155 -42.43 18.78 9.52
N ASN A 156 -41.51 19.58 9.04
CA ASN A 156 -41.78 20.68 8.12
C ASN A 156 -40.93 20.57 6.89
N SER A 157 -41.52 20.75 5.72
CA SER A 157 -40.84 20.68 4.43
C SER A 157 -40.62 22.09 3.85
N ALA A 158 -39.45 22.29 3.22
CA ALA A 158 -39.27 23.51 2.42
C ALA A 158 -40.05 23.43 1.11
N PHE A 159 -39.98 22.26 0.45
CA PHE A 159 -40.73 22.00 -0.76
C PHE A 159 -41.36 20.60 -0.71
N GLU A 160 -42.62 20.53 -1.04
CA GLU A 160 -43.38 19.30 -1.22
C GLU A 160 -44.01 19.30 -2.63
N LEU A 161 -43.67 18.29 -3.43
CA LEU A 161 -44.09 18.17 -4.82
C LEU A 161 -44.86 16.89 -5.04
N GLN A 162 -46.03 16.99 -5.61
CA GLN A 162 -46.87 15.86 -5.94
C GLN A 162 -47.39 15.98 -7.42
N SER A 163 -47.78 14.86 -8.01
CA SER A 163 -48.60 14.82 -9.26
C SER A 163 -47.95 15.56 -10.43
N ASN A 164 -46.79 15.12 -10.90
CA ASN A 164 -46.02 15.71 -12.00
C ASN A 164 -45.55 17.17 -11.81
N SER A 165 -45.38 17.61 -10.60
CA SER A 165 -44.94 18.99 -10.33
C SER A 165 -43.45 19.18 -10.68
N THR A 166 -43.08 20.41 -11.04
CA THR A 166 -41.70 20.75 -11.38
C THR A 166 -41.23 21.99 -10.63
N ILE A 167 -40.02 21.94 -10.07
CA ILE A 167 -39.33 23.13 -9.52
C ILE A 167 -37.98 23.36 -10.19
N ASP A 168 -37.73 24.65 -10.48
CA ASP A 168 -36.42 25.15 -10.92
C ASP A 168 -35.90 26.08 -9.82
N ILE A 169 -34.84 25.66 -9.12
CA ILE A 169 -34.25 26.34 -7.98
C ILE A 169 -32.82 26.75 -8.35
N ASP A 170 -32.51 28.04 -8.15
CA ASP A 170 -31.16 28.53 -8.33
C ASP A 170 -30.78 29.50 -7.23
N SER A 171 -29.61 29.30 -6.60
CA SER A 171 -29.07 30.20 -5.57
C SER A 171 -29.99 30.36 -4.36
N VAL A 172 -30.62 29.29 -3.90
CA VAL A 172 -31.52 29.30 -2.73
C VAL A 172 -30.85 28.59 -1.56
N SER A 173 -30.94 29.20 -0.37
CA SER A 173 -30.47 28.63 0.87
C SER A 173 -31.63 28.14 1.73
N ILE A 174 -31.60 26.86 2.11
CA ILE A 174 -32.52 26.27 3.07
C ILE A 174 -31.76 26.11 4.40
N VAL A 175 -32.31 26.66 5.49
CA VAL A 175 -31.76 26.51 6.84
C VAL A 175 -32.85 25.99 7.75
N SER A 176 -32.63 24.84 8.37
CA SER A 176 -33.50 24.31 9.39
C SER A 176 -32.79 24.16 10.73
N LEU A 177 -33.44 24.65 11.76
CA LEU A 177 -33.12 24.44 13.18
C LEU A 177 -34.28 23.69 13.89
N ALA A 178 -35.12 23.02 13.12
CA ALA A 178 -36.23 22.20 13.63
C ALA A 178 -35.91 20.72 13.42
N GLU A 179 -36.38 19.88 14.34
CA GLU A 179 -36.36 18.42 14.19
C GLU A 179 -37.29 18.00 13.04
N GLU A 180 -37.00 16.83 12.44
CA GLU A 180 -37.87 16.19 11.43
C GLU A 180 -38.13 17.07 10.19
N SER A 181 -37.20 17.95 9.86
CA SER A 181 -37.33 18.83 8.71
C SER A 181 -36.94 18.16 7.41
N ILE A 182 -37.64 18.49 6.34
CA ILE A 182 -37.35 18.00 5.00
C ILE A 182 -36.99 19.18 4.07
N GLY A 183 -35.87 19.08 3.37
CA GLY A 183 -35.49 20.09 2.39
C GLY A 183 -36.38 20.03 1.14
N TYR A 184 -36.35 18.90 0.43
CA TYR A 184 -37.14 18.66 -0.76
C TYR A 184 -37.83 17.30 -0.65
N GLN A 185 -39.15 17.30 -0.77
CA GLN A 185 -39.98 16.12 -0.74
C GLN A 185 -40.74 15.97 -2.08
N LEU A 186 -40.54 14.86 -2.78
CA LEU A 186 -41.05 14.65 -4.12
C LEU A 186 -41.80 13.32 -4.25
N PHE A 187 -42.96 13.37 -4.83
CA PHE A 187 -43.82 12.22 -5.13
C PHE A 187 -44.36 12.26 -6.57
N ASP A 188 -44.81 11.14 -7.04
CA ASP A 188 -45.68 10.99 -8.20
C ASP A 188 -45.19 11.68 -9.50
N LYS A 189 -43.99 11.29 -9.95
CA LYS A 189 -43.33 11.80 -11.18
C LYS A 189 -42.95 13.28 -11.13
N SER A 190 -42.79 13.84 -9.97
CA SER A 190 -42.35 15.21 -9.83
C SER A 190 -40.84 15.36 -10.17
N THR A 191 -40.45 16.57 -10.52
CA THR A 191 -39.07 16.89 -10.93
C THR A 191 -38.54 18.09 -10.17
N ALA A 192 -37.35 18.02 -9.64
CA ALA A 192 -36.63 19.15 -9.06
C ALA A 192 -35.29 19.37 -9.78
N ASN A 193 -35.08 20.61 -10.27
CA ASN A 193 -33.81 21.06 -10.81
C ASN A 193 -33.24 22.09 -9.83
N ILE A 194 -32.10 21.79 -9.22
CA ILE A 194 -31.53 22.57 -8.11
C ILE A 194 -30.08 22.95 -8.48
N THR A 195 -29.80 24.23 -8.52
CA THR A 195 -28.46 24.73 -8.86
C THR A 195 -27.97 25.75 -7.83
N ASN A 196 -26.65 25.82 -7.63
CA ASN A 196 -25.95 26.85 -6.85
C ASN A 196 -26.54 27.10 -5.44
N SER A 197 -27.08 26.09 -4.81
CA SER A 197 -27.90 26.22 -3.62
C SER A 197 -27.23 25.60 -2.38
N SER A 198 -27.84 25.79 -1.21
CA SER A 198 -27.36 25.19 0.03
C SER A 198 -28.51 24.71 0.93
N ILE A 199 -28.22 23.61 1.66
CA ILE A 199 -29.11 23.07 2.69
C ILE A 199 -28.32 22.91 3.98
N PHE A 200 -28.81 23.48 5.07
CA PHE A 200 -28.30 23.27 6.40
C PHE A 200 -29.40 22.71 7.31
N LEU A 201 -29.19 21.52 7.85
CA LEU A 201 -30.11 20.88 8.81
C LEU A 201 -29.37 20.68 10.14
N GLY A 202 -29.79 21.40 11.16
CA GLY A 202 -29.11 21.50 12.47
C GLY A 202 -29.67 20.60 13.57
N GLU A 203 -30.79 19.91 13.34
CA GLU A 203 -31.47 19.10 14.34
C GLU A 203 -31.73 17.68 13.80
N GLY A 204 -32.01 16.73 14.71
CA GLY A 204 -32.16 15.30 14.36
C GLY A 204 -33.44 14.96 13.61
N ASN A 205 -33.47 13.74 13.05
CA ASN A 205 -34.55 13.18 12.19
C ASN A 205 -34.87 14.02 10.96
N SER A 206 -33.93 14.80 10.46
CA SER A 206 -34.15 15.67 9.32
C SER A 206 -33.56 15.06 8.05
N THR A 207 -34.20 15.30 6.92
CA THR A 207 -33.81 14.76 5.61
C THR A 207 -33.66 15.88 4.60
N ALA A 208 -32.52 15.96 3.91
CA ALA A 208 -32.33 17.01 2.92
C ALA A 208 -33.15 16.73 1.66
N VAL A 209 -33.25 15.48 1.23
CA VAL A 209 -34.05 15.04 0.07
C VAL A 209 -34.81 13.78 0.41
N ASP A 210 -36.12 13.80 0.20
CA ASP A 210 -37.00 12.64 0.29
C ASP A 210 -37.75 12.50 -1.02
N ALA A 211 -37.58 11.39 -1.74
CA ALA A 211 -38.15 11.30 -3.09
C ALA A 211 -38.61 9.88 -3.45
N GLU A 212 -39.79 9.81 -3.97
CA GLU A 212 -40.41 8.58 -4.48
C GLU A 212 -40.97 8.79 -5.89
N ASN A 213 -40.68 7.83 -6.79
CA ASN A 213 -41.17 7.84 -8.18
C ASN A 213 -40.94 9.22 -8.86
N SER A 214 -39.77 9.83 -8.69
CA SER A 214 -39.52 11.22 -9.06
C SER A 214 -38.10 11.41 -9.62
N ALA A 215 -37.76 12.62 -10.06
CA ALA A 215 -36.46 12.95 -10.59
C ALA A 215 -35.86 14.20 -9.93
N LEU A 216 -34.61 14.12 -9.52
CA LEU A 216 -33.87 15.26 -8.97
C LEU A 216 -32.57 15.45 -9.74
N ASN A 217 -32.35 16.69 -10.20
CA ASN A 217 -31.14 17.11 -10.87
C ASN A 217 -30.49 18.21 -10.02
N ILE A 218 -29.41 17.90 -9.39
CA ILE A 218 -28.72 18.75 -8.42
C ILE A 218 -27.34 19.09 -8.94
N LYS A 219 -27.01 20.38 -8.99
CA LYS A 219 -25.69 20.84 -9.38
C LYS A 219 -25.19 21.96 -8.50
N ASN A 220 -23.94 21.83 -8.02
CA ASN A 220 -23.30 22.81 -7.15
C ASN A 220 -24.14 23.09 -5.90
N LEU A 221 -24.53 22.02 -5.20
CA LEU A 221 -25.27 22.08 -3.95
C LEU A 221 -24.36 21.79 -2.78
N ASN A 222 -24.43 22.62 -1.74
CA ASN A 222 -23.78 22.34 -0.46
C ASN A 222 -24.81 21.83 0.54
N ILE A 223 -24.70 20.61 0.98
CA ILE A 223 -25.49 20.05 2.08
C ILE A 223 -24.61 19.95 3.33
N THR A 224 -25.09 20.47 4.45
CA THR A 224 -24.49 20.30 5.76
C THR A 224 -25.52 19.79 6.73
N LEU A 225 -25.31 18.58 7.22
CA LEU A 225 -26.12 17.95 8.26
C LEU A 225 -25.36 18.02 9.58
N GLN A 226 -26.00 18.55 10.63
CA GLN A 226 -25.44 18.61 12.00
C GLN A 226 -26.43 17.99 12.98
N PRO A 227 -26.66 16.67 12.95
CA PRO A 227 -27.61 16.04 13.85
C PRO A 227 -27.23 16.30 15.31
N ALA A 228 -28.23 16.69 16.12
CA ALA A 228 -28.10 16.90 17.55
C ALA A 228 -29.02 15.91 18.28
N GLY A 229 -28.51 15.30 19.36
CA GLY A 229 -29.28 14.34 20.16
C GLY A 229 -28.76 12.89 20.02
N SER A 230 -29.09 12.01 20.95
CA SER A 230 -28.49 10.68 21.05
C SER A 230 -29.15 9.61 20.18
N ASP A 231 -30.41 9.76 19.84
CA ASP A 231 -31.23 8.69 19.26
C ASP A 231 -31.83 9.02 17.89
N LYS A 232 -31.41 10.14 17.30
CA LYS A 232 -32.00 10.65 16.06
C LYS A 232 -31.00 10.64 14.91
N SER A 233 -31.42 10.10 13.77
CA SER A 233 -30.64 10.06 12.54
C SER A 233 -31.04 11.21 11.61
N THR A 234 -30.08 11.83 10.95
CA THR A 234 -30.29 12.83 9.92
C THR A 234 -29.75 12.31 8.60
N THR A 235 -30.49 12.48 7.50
CA THR A 235 -30.20 11.81 6.23
C THR A 235 -29.98 12.82 5.11
N ILE A 236 -28.99 12.60 4.24
CA ILE A 236 -28.81 13.38 3.03
C ILE A 236 -29.95 13.13 2.07
N ALA A 237 -30.24 11.86 1.76
CA ALA A 237 -31.32 11.53 0.86
C ALA A 237 -32.00 10.21 1.24
N TYR A 238 -33.30 10.23 1.21
CA TYR A 238 -34.16 9.07 1.25
C TYR A 238 -34.77 8.87 -0.14
N ILE A 239 -34.46 7.75 -0.80
CA ILE A 239 -34.80 7.52 -2.20
C ILE A 239 -35.57 6.21 -2.30
N SER A 240 -36.78 6.28 -2.79
CA SER A 240 -37.63 5.12 -3.04
C SER A 240 -37.71 4.77 -4.53
N GLU A 241 -38.47 3.74 -4.84
CA GLU A 241 -38.63 3.14 -6.15
C GLU A 241 -38.80 4.12 -7.31
N ASN A 242 -38.26 3.75 -8.46
CA ASN A 242 -38.36 4.51 -9.71
C ASN A 242 -37.84 5.96 -9.65
N THR A 243 -37.11 6.31 -8.60
CA THR A 243 -36.51 7.63 -8.44
C THR A 243 -35.13 7.69 -9.08
N THR A 244 -34.85 8.83 -9.73
CA THR A 244 -33.51 9.14 -10.21
C THR A 244 -33.00 10.38 -9.52
N LEU A 245 -31.90 10.22 -8.75
CA LEU A 245 -31.19 11.31 -8.11
C LEU A 245 -29.85 11.54 -8.83
N ASN A 246 -29.69 12.72 -9.41
CA ASN A 246 -28.44 13.16 -10.03
C ASN A 246 -27.81 14.27 -9.20
N ILE A 247 -26.55 14.10 -8.77
CA ILE A 247 -25.79 15.10 -8.02
C ILE A 247 -24.48 15.37 -8.75
N GLU A 248 -24.20 16.62 -9.07
CA GLU A 248 -23.00 17.05 -9.77
C GLU A 248 -22.32 18.23 -9.04
N ASP A 249 -20.97 18.24 -9.03
CA ASP A 249 -20.14 19.35 -8.54
C ASP A 249 -20.49 19.81 -7.09
N SER A 250 -20.87 18.88 -6.21
CA SER A 250 -21.49 19.18 -4.92
C SER A 250 -20.64 18.75 -3.72
N LEU A 251 -20.84 19.41 -2.58
CA LEU A 251 -20.25 19.06 -1.30
C LEU A 251 -21.34 18.64 -0.31
N LEU A 252 -21.27 17.41 0.14
CA LEU A 252 -22.21 16.80 1.07
C LEU A 252 -21.46 16.49 2.37
N THR A 253 -21.82 17.18 3.44
CA THR A 253 -21.11 17.07 4.72
C THR A 253 -22.06 16.59 5.82
N ILE A 254 -21.64 15.56 6.53
CA ILE A 254 -22.30 15.04 7.72
C ILE A 254 -21.39 15.32 8.93
N GLU A 255 -21.83 16.17 9.83
CA GLU A 255 -21.08 16.58 11.03
C GLU A 255 -21.90 16.24 12.27
N ALA A 256 -21.71 15.07 12.88
CA ALA A 256 -22.40 14.74 14.12
C ALA A 256 -21.81 15.50 15.31
N LYS A 257 -22.69 15.86 16.24
CA LYS A 257 -22.34 16.38 17.56
C LYS A 257 -22.74 15.35 18.63
N GLY A 258 -21.76 14.91 19.40
CA GLY A 258 -22.01 13.94 20.48
C GLY A 258 -22.19 12.50 19.98
N GLN A 259 -23.27 11.85 20.40
CA GLN A 259 -23.62 10.47 20.02
C GLN A 259 -24.63 10.40 18.86
N SER A 260 -24.86 11.49 18.16
CA SER A 260 -25.83 11.56 17.08
C SER A 260 -25.38 10.72 15.90
N LYS A 261 -26.34 10.07 15.24
CA LYS A 261 -26.12 9.29 14.02
C LYS A 261 -26.50 10.13 12.80
N GLY A 262 -25.72 10.13 11.77
CA GLY A 262 -26.06 10.71 10.47
C GLY A 262 -25.97 9.63 9.40
N LEU A 263 -26.96 9.50 8.56
CA LEU A 263 -26.98 8.60 7.43
C LEU A 263 -26.74 9.39 6.14
N GLY A 264 -25.95 8.85 5.23
CA GLY A 264 -25.78 9.47 3.92
C GLY A 264 -27.04 9.30 3.08
N PHE A 265 -27.17 8.15 2.46
CA PHE A 265 -28.26 7.84 1.54
C PHE A 265 -29.01 6.58 2.00
N VAL A 266 -30.28 6.71 2.27
CA VAL A 266 -31.19 5.59 2.52
C VAL A 266 -31.92 5.27 1.21
N LEU A 267 -31.67 4.09 0.66
CA LEU A 267 -32.07 3.73 -0.69
C LEU A 267 -32.99 2.52 -0.67
N ASP A 268 -34.19 2.69 -1.22
CA ASP A 268 -35.19 1.65 -1.43
C ASP A 268 -35.50 1.51 -2.92
N GLY A 269 -34.51 1.10 -3.67
CA GLY A 269 -34.55 1.05 -5.13
C GLY A 269 -34.02 2.32 -5.81
N GLY A 270 -34.37 2.50 -7.07
CA GLY A 270 -34.01 3.69 -7.86
C GLY A 270 -32.53 3.78 -8.28
N MET A 271 -32.16 4.94 -8.79
CA MET A 271 -30.82 5.23 -9.30
C MET A 271 -30.26 6.53 -8.71
N THR A 272 -29.10 6.44 -8.08
CA THR A 272 -28.37 7.60 -7.56
C THR A 272 -27.07 7.79 -8.32
N ASN A 273 -26.92 8.93 -9.00
CA ASN A 273 -25.73 9.29 -9.76
C ASN A 273 -25.03 10.48 -9.10
N ILE A 274 -23.76 10.30 -8.72
CA ILE A 274 -22.97 11.35 -8.06
C ILE A 274 -21.69 11.56 -8.86
N THR A 275 -21.51 12.77 -9.36
CA THR A 275 -20.38 13.12 -10.23
C THR A 275 -19.61 14.32 -9.69
N ASN A 276 -18.27 14.29 -9.74
CA ASN A 276 -17.38 15.37 -9.35
C ASN A 276 -17.64 15.91 -7.93
N SER A 277 -18.11 15.09 -7.04
CA SER A 277 -18.62 15.52 -5.74
C SER A 277 -17.79 14.97 -4.59
N ASN A 278 -17.94 15.57 -3.41
CA ASN A 278 -17.27 15.12 -2.19
C ASN A 278 -18.31 14.82 -1.10
N ILE A 279 -18.26 13.64 -0.51
CA ILE A 279 -19.10 13.24 0.61
C ILE A 279 -18.20 13.12 1.84
N GLU A 280 -18.26 14.10 2.72
CA GLU A 280 -17.47 14.14 3.96
C GLU A 280 -18.33 13.66 5.12
N ASN A 281 -17.83 12.69 5.86
CA ASN A 281 -18.48 12.13 7.02
C ASN A 281 -17.52 12.03 8.20
N ASN A 282 -17.73 12.84 9.22
CA ASN A 282 -16.87 12.89 10.39
C ASN A 282 -17.52 12.27 11.65
N THR A 283 -18.62 11.56 11.50
CA THR A 283 -19.47 11.14 12.62
C THR A 283 -19.25 9.72 13.12
N GLY A 284 -18.24 9.06 12.69
CA GLY A 284 -17.89 7.79 13.30
C GLY A 284 -18.60 6.55 12.73
N ASP A 285 -19.85 6.29 13.02
CA ASP A 285 -20.57 5.03 12.68
C ASP A 285 -21.62 5.19 11.58
N VAL A 286 -21.43 6.18 10.72
CA VAL A 286 -22.42 6.51 9.69
C VAL A 286 -22.26 5.66 8.46
N VAL A 287 -23.38 5.17 7.97
CA VAL A 287 -23.54 4.48 6.70
C VAL A 287 -23.72 5.51 5.58
N ILE A 288 -22.96 5.41 4.52
CA ILE A 288 -23.10 6.31 3.37
C ILE A 288 -24.27 5.87 2.49
N PHE A 289 -24.25 4.62 2.06
CA PHE A 289 -25.37 4.05 1.30
C PHE A 289 -25.97 2.90 2.09
N THR A 290 -27.27 2.95 2.35
CA THR A 290 -27.96 1.87 3.01
C THR A 290 -29.15 1.44 2.19
N ASN A 291 -29.42 0.15 2.14
CA ASN A 291 -30.60 -0.40 1.53
C ASN A 291 -31.68 -0.54 2.61
N LYS A 292 -32.83 0.08 2.40
CA LYS A 292 -34.05 -0.17 3.19
C LYS A 292 -34.84 -1.24 2.49
N GLN A 293 -35.31 -2.19 3.25
CA GLN A 293 -36.25 -3.18 2.77
C GLN A 293 -37.64 -2.73 3.21
N ASP A 294 -38.44 -2.19 2.30
CA ASP A 294 -39.81 -1.84 2.64
C ASP A 294 -40.68 -3.11 2.75
N SER A 295 -41.39 -3.20 3.84
CA SER A 295 -42.30 -4.27 4.17
C SER A 295 -43.69 -4.09 3.57
N ARG A 296 -43.98 -2.88 3.07
CA ARG A 296 -45.35 -2.51 2.65
C ARG A 296 -45.72 -2.88 1.22
N ASP A 297 -44.73 -3.25 0.40
CA ASP A 297 -45.03 -3.71 -0.96
C ASP A 297 -45.47 -5.19 -0.95
N THR A 298 -46.80 -5.39 -0.92
CA THR A 298 -47.43 -6.71 -1.06
C THR A 298 -47.34 -7.28 -2.49
N THR A 299 -46.75 -6.55 -3.44
CA THR A 299 -46.65 -6.97 -4.85
C THR A 299 -45.39 -7.76 -5.17
N ASN A 300 -44.52 -8.01 -4.22
CA ASN A 300 -43.25 -8.77 -4.37
C ASN A 300 -42.27 -8.25 -5.43
N ASN A 301 -42.30 -6.98 -5.76
CA ASN A 301 -41.49 -6.39 -6.79
C ASN A 301 -40.41 -5.47 -6.16
N TYR A 302 -39.44 -6.06 -5.48
CA TYR A 302 -38.33 -5.29 -4.93
C TYR A 302 -37.45 -4.75 -6.08
N SER A 303 -37.36 -3.46 -6.19
CA SER A 303 -36.48 -2.82 -7.16
C SER A 303 -35.01 -2.85 -6.73
N SER A 304 -34.11 -3.08 -7.69
CA SER A 304 -32.68 -3.04 -7.44
C SER A 304 -32.21 -1.60 -7.26
N THR A 305 -31.37 -1.38 -6.27
CA THR A 305 -30.71 -0.10 -6.03
C THR A 305 -29.44 0.02 -6.85
N THR A 306 -29.26 1.11 -7.57
CA THR A 306 -28.04 1.39 -8.31
C THR A 306 -27.45 2.73 -7.90
N VAL A 307 -26.19 2.72 -7.50
CA VAL A 307 -25.40 3.90 -7.18
C VAL A 307 -24.23 4.01 -8.17
N ASN A 308 -24.15 5.13 -8.86
CA ASN A 308 -23.09 5.44 -9.82
C ASN A 308 -22.26 6.62 -9.30
N LEU A 309 -20.99 6.39 -9.02
CA LEU A 309 -20.05 7.40 -8.57
C LEU A 309 -19.02 7.67 -9.67
N LYS A 310 -18.83 8.92 -10.02
CA LYS A 310 -17.82 9.33 -10.98
C LYS A 310 -17.01 10.52 -10.46
N ASN A 311 -15.68 10.39 -10.42
CA ASN A 311 -14.80 11.42 -9.85
C ASN A 311 -15.23 11.86 -8.44
N THR A 312 -15.77 10.94 -7.65
CA THR A 312 -16.36 11.21 -6.34
C THR A 312 -15.43 10.78 -5.22
N LYS A 313 -15.39 11.54 -4.12
CA LYS A 313 -14.56 11.24 -2.95
C LYS A 313 -15.41 11.02 -1.73
N ILE A 314 -15.12 9.92 -1.03
CA ILE A 314 -15.72 9.55 0.26
C ILE A 314 -14.56 9.22 1.22
N PRO A 315 -13.91 10.22 1.84
CA PRO A 315 -12.62 10.02 2.49
C PRO A 315 -12.70 9.40 3.90
N ASP A 316 -13.80 9.58 4.62
CA ASP A 316 -13.84 9.37 6.09
C ASP A 316 -14.97 8.45 6.57
N ALA A 317 -15.63 7.69 5.68
CA ALA A 317 -16.70 6.78 6.10
C ALA A 317 -16.15 5.55 6.83
N LYS A 318 -16.80 5.12 7.91
CA LYS A 318 -16.54 3.82 8.54
C LYS A 318 -17.32 2.70 7.86
N VAL A 319 -18.55 2.97 7.46
CA VAL A 319 -19.37 2.07 6.66
C VAL A 319 -19.73 2.76 5.35
N LEU A 320 -19.23 2.23 4.25
CA LEU A 320 -19.55 2.70 2.91
C LEU A 320 -20.94 2.24 2.47
N VAL A 321 -21.21 0.94 2.64
CA VAL A 321 -22.51 0.33 2.32
C VAL A 321 -22.97 -0.52 3.49
N GLY A 322 -24.15 -0.21 4.00
CA GLY A 322 -24.84 -0.98 5.03
C GLY A 322 -26.14 -1.57 4.48
N LEU A 323 -26.36 -2.83 4.73
CA LEU A 323 -27.47 -3.58 4.18
C LEU A 323 -28.26 -4.22 5.32
N ASN A 324 -29.61 -4.14 5.22
CA ASN A 324 -30.52 -4.70 6.20
C ASN A 324 -30.22 -4.18 7.63
N MET A 325 -30.12 -2.86 7.80
CA MET A 325 -29.89 -2.23 9.09
C MET A 325 -31.12 -2.35 10.00
N PRO A 326 -30.98 -2.82 11.24
CA PRO A 326 -32.12 -3.05 12.14
C PRO A 326 -32.94 -1.79 12.41
N ASP A 327 -32.28 -0.63 12.52
CA ASP A 327 -32.93 0.64 12.84
C ASP A 327 -33.76 1.21 11.66
N LEU A 328 -33.67 0.61 10.48
CA LEU A 328 -34.39 0.99 9.28
C LEU A 328 -35.41 -0.10 8.83
N ALA A 329 -35.40 -1.22 9.51
CA ALA A 329 -36.35 -2.28 9.24
C ALA A 329 -37.67 -1.94 9.95
N ASP A 330 -38.79 -1.90 9.19
CA ASP A 330 -40.12 -1.86 9.76
C ASP A 330 -40.38 -3.16 10.55
N THR A 331 -40.71 -3.06 11.81
CA THR A 331 -40.81 -4.19 12.74
C THR A 331 -42.09 -5.05 12.54
N ASP A 332 -42.98 -4.66 11.66
CA ASP A 332 -44.32 -5.31 11.48
C ASP A 332 -44.41 -6.28 10.29
N LEU A 333 -43.33 -6.97 9.96
CA LEU A 333 -43.32 -7.96 8.90
C LEU A 333 -43.95 -9.29 9.34
N SER A 334 -45.16 -9.58 8.87
CA SER A 334 -45.63 -10.95 8.74
C SER A 334 -44.80 -11.70 7.69
N GLU A 335 -44.29 -12.89 8.03
CA GLU A 335 -43.51 -13.76 7.14
C GLU A 335 -44.34 -14.16 5.89
N GLY A 336 -44.31 -13.34 4.84
CA GLY A 336 -44.78 -13.67 3.49
C GLY A 336 -43.61 -14.22 2.65
N GLU A 337 -43.86 -15.18 1.82
CA GLU A 337 -42.87 -15.77 0.90
C GLU A 337 -42.24 -14.70 0.01
N LYS A 338 -40.95 -14.40 0.25
CA LYS A 338 -40.13 -13.46 -0.56
C LYS A 338 -39.75 -14.17 -1.85
N THR A 339 -40.25 -13.75 -2.98
CA THR A 339 -39.96 -14.34 -4.31
C THR A 339 -38.84 -13.66 -5.08
N SER A 340 -38.41 -12.47 -4.68
CA SER A 340 -37.26 -11.77 -5.29
C SER A 340 -36.37 -11.13 -4.24
N SER A 341 -35.07 -11.22 -4.43
CA SER A 341 -34.08 -10.53 -3.57
C SER A 341 -33.60 -9.27 -4.28
N PRO A 342 -33.83 -8.07 -3.71
CA PRO A 342 -33.30 -6.85 -4.29
C PRO A 342 -31.76 -6.91 -4.37
N ARG A 343 -31.18 -6.26 -5.37
CA ARG A 343 -29.72 -6.18 -5.53
C ARG A 343 -29.26 -4.77 -5.26
N PHE A 344 -28.12 -4.64 -4.62
CA PHE A 344 -27.41 -3.38 -4.48
C PHE A 344 -26.21 -3.37 -5.42
N VAL A 345 -26.16 -2.39 -6.33
CA VAL A 345 -25.06 -2.24 -7.28
C VAL A 345 -24.38 -0.90 -7.06
N LEU A 346 -23.08 -0.91 -6.78
CA LEU A 346 -22.25 0.28 -6.71
C LEU A 346 -21.24 0.26 -7.87
N ASN A 347 -21.37 1.22 -8.78
CA ASN A 347 -20.43 1.49 -9.85
C ASN A 347 -19.60 2.71 -9.48
N ALA A 348 -18.29 2.56 -9.41
CA ALA A 348 -17.39 3.68 -9.11
C ALA A 348 -16.33 3.82 -10.20
N ASP A 349 -16.25 5.01 -10.77
CA ASP A 349 -15.33 5.38 -11.83
C ASP A 349 -14.43 6.53 -11.34
N ASN A 350 -13.11 6.35 -11.37
CA ASN A 350 -12.12 7.36 -10.98
C ASN A 350 -12.43 7.99 -9.62
N SER A 351 -12.87 7.20 -8.66
CA SER A 351 -13.39 7.64 -7.36
C SER A 351 -12.53 7.14 -6.19
N GLN A 352 -12.63 7.81 -5.04
CA GLN A 352 -11.94 7.43 -3.81
C GLN A 352 -12.97 7.08 -2.75
N LEU A 353 -13.00 5.82 -2.36
CA LEU A 353 -13.97 5.27 -1.44
C LEU A 353 -13.29 4.82 -0.15
N ASN A 354 -13.88 5.13 0.98
CA ASN A 354 -13.47 4.64 2.29
C ASN A 354 -14.66 4.03 3.02
N GLY A 355 -14.41 2.97 3.78
CA GLY A 355 -15.42 2.34 4.61
C GLY A 355 -15.65 0.86 4.30
N ALA A 356 -16.29 0.18 5.25
CA ALA A 356 -16.64 -1.24 5.13
C ALA A 356 -17.97 -1.45 4.37
N VAL A 357 -18.12 -2.62 3.78
CA VAL A 357 -19.41 -3.12 3.28
C VAL A 357 -19.92 -4.15 4.28
N LYS A 358 -21.08 -3.88 4.89
CA LYS A 358 -21.62 -4.69 5.99
C LYS A 358 -23.04 -5.18 5.71
N GLN A 359 -23.27 -6.44 6.01
CA GLN A 359 -24.61 -7.05 6.12
C GLN A 359 -24.97 -7.11 7.59
N TYR A 360 -26.03 -6.46 8.01
CA TYR A 360 -26.46 -6.44 9.42
C TYR A 360 -27.37 -7.61 9.76
N ASP A 361 -28.17 -8.12 8.80
CA ASP A 361 -28.90 -9.37 8.95
C ASP A 361 -28.13 -10.54 8.36
N GLY A 362 -27.89 -11.56 9.16
CA GLY A 362 -27.16 -12.77 8.75
C GLY A 362 -28.02 -13.77 7.96
N THR A 363 -29.35 -13.67 8.04
CA THR A 363 -30.30 -14.62 7.44
C THR A 363 -30.81 -14.18 6.06
N ASN A 364 -31.07 -12.87 5.88
CA ASN A 364 -31.60 -12.30 4.65
C ASN A 364 -30.60 -11.36 3.99
N LYS A 365 -29.54 -11.92 3.40
CA LYS A 365 -28.48 -11.11 2.80
C LYS A 365 -28.89 -10.52 1.45
N THR A 366 -28.76 -9.23 1.31
CA THR A 366 -28.90 -8.53 0.01
C THR A 366 -27.66 -8.74 -0.84
N PRO A 367 -27.77 -9.25 -2.09
CA PRO A 367 -26.64 -9.36 -2.98
C PRO A 367 -26.04 -7.98 -3.31
N VAL A 368 -24.72 -7.84 -3.17
CA VAL A 368 -23.97 -6.59 -3.41
C VAL A 368 -22.98 -6.80 -4.53
N THR A 369 -23.07 -5.97 -5.56
CA THR A 369 -22.09 -5.94 -6.65
C THR A 369 -21.31 -4.62 -6.59
N LEU A 370 -20.00 -4.69 -6.53
CA LEU A 370 -19.10 -3.53 -6.67
C LEU A 370 -18.34 -3.60 -7.98
N ASN A 371 -18.49 -2.58 -8.80
CA ASN A 371 -17.73 -2.37 -10.04
C ASN A 371 -16.82 -1.16 -9.87
N LEU A 372 -15.51 -1.39 -9.72
CA LEU A 372 -14.51 -0.36 -9.51
C LEU A 372 -13.66 -0.20 -10.77
N THR A 373 -13.67 0.98 -11.37
CA THR A 373 -13.05 1.23 -12.66
C THR A 373 -12.16 2.49 -12.65
N ASN A 374 -11.23 2.58 -13.58
CA ASN A 374 -10.48 3.80 -13.93
C ASN A 374 -9.78 4.48 -12.73
N ASN A 375 -8.86 3.78 -12.06
CA ASN A 375 -8.11 4.26 -10.90
C ASN A 375 -8.98 4.48 -9.63
N THR A 376 -10.14 3.88 -9.55
CA THR A 376 -10.91 3.89 -8.31
C THR A 376 -10.15 3.19 -7.19
N THR A 377 -10.13 3.79 -6.01
CA THR A 377 -9.57 3.20 -4.80
C THR A 377 -10.67 2.96 -3.77
N TRP A 378 -10.63 1.80 -3.13
CA TRP A 378 -11.48 1.47 -2.02
C TRP A 378 -10.64 1.04 -0.82
N ASP A 379 -10.64 1.88 0.22
CA ASP A 379 -9.95 1.63 1.47
C ASP A 379 -10.94 1.05 2.50
N LEU A 380 -10.74 -0.22 2.85
CA LEU A 380 -11.52 -0.88 3.87
C LEU A 380 -11.05 -0.43 5.26
N VAL A 381 -11.99 -0.22 6.16
CA VAL A 381 -11.71 0.11 7.56
C VAL A 381 -12.01 -1.05 8.51
N ASP A 382 -12.73 -2.07 8.03
CA ASP A 382 -13.12 -3.28 8.77
C ASP A 382 -13.44 -4.42 7.79
N ASN A 383 -13.67 -5.62 8.33
CA ASN A 383 -14.16 -6.75 7.55
C ASN A 383 -15.34 -6.36 6.66
N SER A 384 -15.29 -6.80 5.41
CA SER A 384 -16.30 -6.46 4.41
C SER A 384 -16.78 -7.71 3.68
N GLU A 385 -18.06 -7.72 3.33
CA GLU A 385 -18.66 -8.79 2.55
C GLU A 385 -19.37 -8.21 1.31
N VAL A 386 -19.03 -8.71 0.14
CA VAL A 386 -19.68 -8.39 -1.14
C VAL A 386 -20.07 -9.69 -1.86
N THR A 387 -21.04 -9.63 -2.72
CA THR A 387 -21.40 -10.79 -3.56
C THR A 387 -20.42 -10.86 -4.73
N ASP A 388 -20.37 -9.85 -5.57
CA ASP A 388 -19.49 -9.83 -6.72
C ASP A 388 -18.58 -8.59 -6.67
N LEU A 389 -17.31 -8.76 -7.01
CA LEU A 389 -16.35 -7.68 -7.14
C LEU A 389 -15.74 -7.69 -8.54
N HIS A 390 -15.94 -6.61 -9.28
CA HIS A 390 -15.30 -6.38 -10.57
C HIS A 390 -14.28 -5.25 -10.46
N LEU A 391 -13.02 -5.52 -10.82
CA LEU A 391 -11.94 -4.53 -10.83
C LEU A 391 -11.46 -4.28 -12.25
N ASN A 392 -11.37 -3.01 -12.64
CA ASN A 392 -10.73 -2.62 -13.89
C ASN A 392 -9.81 -1.43 -13.63
N ASN A 393 -8.50 -1.68 -13.56
CA ASN A 393 -7.49 -0.68 -13.24
C ASN A 393 -7.81 0.09 -11.94
N SER A 394 -8.12 -0.63 -10.88
CA SER A 394 -8.56 -0.10 -9.59
C SER A 394 -7.84 -0.80 -8.44
N ALA A 395 -7.91 -0.24 -7.25
CA ALA A 395 -7.25 -0.78 -6.09
C ALA A 395 -8.18 -0.93 -4.89
N VAL A 396 -7.99 -2.01 -4.13
CA VAL A 396 -8.64 -2.29 -2.86
C VAL A 396 -7.56 -2.41 -1.79
N SER A 397 -7.68 -1.67 -0.71
CA SER A 397 -6.70 -1.65 0.38
C SER A 397 -7.32 -2.07 1.70
N LEU A 398 -6.67 -3.01 2.37
CA LEU A 398 -7.03 -3.47 3.70
C LEU A 398 -6.02 -2.95 4.76
N THR A 399 -5.08 -2.10 4.35
CA THR A 399 -3.95 -1.69 5.21
C THR A 399 -4.29 -0.69 6.30
N ASN A 400 -5.45 -0.04 6.23
CA ASN A 400 -5.90 1.01 7.17
C ASN A 400 -7.06 0.56 8.06
N THR A 401 -7.20 -0.74 8.28
CA THR A 401 -8.30 -1.31 9.07
C THR A 401 -8.13 -1.04 10.57
N ASN A 402 -9.24 -0.92 11.28
CA ASN A 402 -9.26 -0.75 12.75
C ASN A 402 -8.82 -2.03 13.47
N ALA A 403 -9.05 -3.19 12.86
CA ALA A 403 -8.55 -4.47 13.33
C ALA A 403 -7.10 -4.66 12.84
N PRO A 404 -6.27 -5.41 13.57
CA PRO A 404 -4.89 -5.66 13.12
C PRO A 404 -4.83 -6.38 11.76
N TYR A 405 -5.87 -7.14 11.41
CA TYR A 405 -6.02 -7.79 10.10
C TYR A 405 -7.49 -7.88 9.76
N ALA A 406 -7.84 -7.55 8.50
CA ALA A 406 -9.20 -7.61 8.01
C ALA A 406 -9.37 -8.66 6.90
N THR A 407 -10.61 -9.04 6.67
CA THR A 407 -10.98 -9.97 5.61
C THR A 407 -11.99 -9.32 4.67
N LEU A 408 -11.69 -9.34 3.38
CA LEU A 408 -12.65 -9.08 2.32
C LEU A 408 -13.22 -10.42 1.85
N THR A 409 -14.49 -10.65 2.12
CA THR A 409 -15.22 -11.83 1.67
C THR A 409 -16.00 -11.50 0.40
N ILE A 410 -15.75 -12.23 -0.67
CA ILE A 410 -16.48 -12.19 -1.94
C ILE A 410 -17.26 -13.50 -2.02
N THR A 411 -18.57 -13.45 -1.80
CA THR A 411 -19.40 -14.67 -1.73
C THR A 411 -19.69 -15.27 -3.10
N GLY A 412 -19.71 -14.46 -4.14
CA GLY A 412 -19.78 -14.82 -5.55
C GLY A 412 -18.44 -14.69 -6.24
N ASN A 413 -18.33 -13.86 -7.28
CA ASN A 413 -17.21 -13.86 -8.19
C ASN A 413 -16.28 -12.63 -8.03
N LEU A 414 -14.98 -12.88 -8.15
CA LEU A 414 -13.98 -11.86 -8.38
C LEU A 414 -13.59 -11.87 -9.87
N THR A 415 -13.68 -10.72 -10.55
CA THR A 415 -13.39 -10.63 -11.98
C THR A 415 -12.55 -9.39 -12.34
N GLY A 416 -11.95 -9.42 -13.54
CA GLY A 416 -11.23 -8.28 -14.10
C GLY A 416 -9.75 -8.19 -13.70
N SER A 417 -9.25 -6.99 -13.39
CA SER A 417 -7.86 -6.78 -13.01
C SER A 417 -7.72 -5.57 -12.08
N GLY A 418 -7.04 -5.76 -10.95
CA GLY A 418 -6.83 -4.71 -9.96
C GLY A 418 -5.71 -5.02 -9.00
N ILE A 419 -5.52 -4.11 -8.03
CA ILE A 419 -4.49 -4.22 -7.01
C ILE A 419 -5.17 -4.39 -5.66
N PHE A 420 -4.65 -5.32 -4.85
CA PHE A 420 -5.01 -5.47 -3.45
C PHE A 420 -3.81 -5.13 -2.58
N ASN A 421 -3.96 -4.23 -1.60
CA ASN A 421 -2.92 -3.90 -0.65
C ASN A 421 -3.24 -4.55 0.69
N LEU A 422 -2.33 -5.38 1.19
CA LEU A 422 -2.52 -6.23 2.36
C LEU A 422 -1.40 -6.05 3.37
N ASN A 423 -1.75 -6.03 4.66
CA ASN A 423 -0.79 -6.19 5.76
C ASN A 423 -0.59 -7.67 6.09
N THR A 424 0.62 -8.00 6.50
CA THR A 424 0.98 -9.35 6.95
C THR A 424 1.82 -9.32 8.22
N ASN A 425 1.76 -10.39 8.99
CA ASN A 425 2.75 -10.79 9.98
C ASN A 425 3.13 -12.25 9.70
N ILE A 426 4.16 -12.43 8.90
CA ILE A 426 4.59 -13.75 8.44
C ILE A 426 5.04 -14.63 9.62
N ALA A 427 5.63 -14.04 10.65
CA ALA A 427 6.09 -14.79 11.82
C ALA A 427 4.94 -15.41 12.62
N GLU A 428 3.79 -14.73 12.66
CA GLU A 428 2.61 -15.19 13.38
C GLU A 428 1.59 -15.91 12.46
N ASN A 429 1.89 -16.05 11.18
CA ASN A 429 0.96 -16.57 10.17
C ASN A 429 -0.38 -15.80 10.13
N LYS A 430 -0.32 -14.48 10.24
CA LYS A 430 -1.47 -13.58 10.20
C LYS A 430 -1.37 -12.62 9.01
N SER A 431 -2.50 -12.32 8.39
CA SER A 431 -2.57 -11.34 7.30
C SER A 431 -3.97 -10.81 7.11
N ASP A 432 -4.06 -9.65 6.48
CA ASP A 432 -5.25 -9.31 5.72
C ASP A 432 -5.52 -10.40 4.70
N LYS A 433 -6.79 -10.67 4.42
CA LYS A 433 -7.17 -11.80 3.60
C LYS A 433 -8.26 -11.48 2.59
N ILE A 434 -8.15 -12.03 1.40
CA ILE A 434 -9.19 -12.04 0.39
C ILE A 434 -9.76 -13.45 0.33
N VAL A 435 -11.06 -13.60 0.52
CA VAL A 435 -11.75 -14.89 0.48
C VAL A 435 -12.81 -14.86 -0.62
N VAL A 436 -12.59 -15.62 -1.70
CA VAL A 436 -13.52 -15.76 -2.82
C VAL A 436 -14.22 -17.10 -2.72
N LYS A 437 -15.52 -17.10 -2.37
CA LYS A 437 -16.32 -18.32 -2.22
C LYS A 437 -16.86 -18.85 -3.55
N GLY A 438 -17.03 -17.98 -4.55
CA GLY A 438 -17.34 -18.37 -5.92
C GLY A 438 -16.09 -18.54 -6.76
N THR A 439 -16.07 -18.04 -8.00
CA THR A 439 -14.92 -18.14 -8.91
C THR A 439 -14.08 -16.89 -8.90
N ALA A 440 -12.76 -17.05 -8.95
CA ALA A 440 -11.83 -15.95 -9.15
C ALA A 440 -11.26 -16.00 -10.58
N GLU A 441 -11.40 -14.90 -11.32
CA GLU A 441 -10.94 -14.78 -12.70
C GLU A 441 -10.18 -13.47 -12.91
N GLY A 442 -9.29 -13.48 -13.91
CA GLY A 442 -8.53 -12.30 -14.32
C GLY A 442 -7.13 -12.22 -13.74
N ASN A 443 -6.50 -11.04 -13.86
CA ASN A 443 -5.10 -10.82 -13.47
C ASN A 443 -5.01 -9.75 -12.39
N HIS A 444 -4.74 -10.16 -11.17
CA HIS A 444 -4.69 -9.26 -10.02
C HIS A 444 -3.27 -9.13 -9.49
N LYS A 445 -3.01 -8.01 -8.83
CA LYS A 445 -1.73 -7.77 -8.15
C LYS A 445 -1.95 -7.62 -6.65
N ILE A 446 -0.95 -7.99 -5.87
CA ILE A 446 -0.98 -7.85 -4.41
C ILE A 446 0.23 -7.03 -3.99
N GLY A 447 -0.02 -5.90 -3.33
CA GLY A 447 0.97 -5.13 -2.60
C GLY A 447 1.02 -5.62 -1.15
N VAL A 448 2.17 -6.09 -0.70
CA VAL A 448 2.33 -6.61 0.67
C VAL A 448 3.14 -5.66 1.52
N THR A 449 2.61 -5.31 2.68
CA THR A 449 3.32 -4.64 3.76
C THR A 449 3.40 -5.57 4.96
N ASN A 450 4.62 -5.97 5.37
CA ASN A 450 4.76 -6.81 6.55
C ASN A 450 4.99 -5.96 7.80
N GLN A 451 4.21 -6.24 8.83
CA GLN A 451 4.27 -5.56 10.14
C GLN A 451 4.95 -6.41 11.21
N GLY A 452 5.30 -7.66 10.87
CA GLY A 452 5.88 -8.62 11.81
C GLY A 452 7.37 -8.87 11.61
N ALA A 453 7.88 -9.84 12.36
CA ALA A 453 9.25 -10.30 12.28
C ALA A 453 9.49 -11.22 11.07
N ASN A 454 10.75 -11.42 10.70
CA ASN A 454 11.16 -12.36 9.68
C ASN A 454 11.44 -13.74 10.24
N VAL A 455 11.05 -14.79 9.53
CA VAL A 455 11.33 -16.19 9.88
C VAL A 455 11.71 -17.00 8.64
N ALA A 456 12.64 -17.97 8.79
CA ALA A 456 13.18 -18.74 7.68
C ALA A 456 12.11 -19.55 6.93
N ASN A 457 11.15 -20.13 7.64
CA ASN A 457 10.08 -20.96 7.08
C ASN A 457 8.71 -20.29 7.22
N GLY A 458 8.68 -18.95 7.10
CA GLY A 458 7.45 -18.18 7.17
C GLY A 458 6.52 -18.48 6.00
N LYS A 459 5.23 -18.59 6.32
CA LYS A 459 4.17 -18.84 5.35
C LYS A 459 2.88 -18.14 5.80
N VAL A 460 2.20 -17.45 4.90
CA VAL A 460 0.90 -16.85 5.18
C VAL A 460 0.02 -16.89 3.95
N THR A 461 -1.25 -17.22 4.13
CA THR A 461 -2.24 -17.21 3.05
C THR A 461 -2.83 -15.83 2.88
N LEU A 462 -2.74 -15.28 1.67
CA LEU A 462 -3.25 -13.95 1.31
C LEU A 462 -4.59 -14.02 0.59
N VAL A 463 -4.77 -15.03 -0.27
CA VAL A 463 -6.00 -15.22 -1.03
C VAL A 463 -6.45 -16.67 -0.92
N GLU A 464 -7.71 -16.84 -0.55
CA GLU A 464 -8.40 -18.13 -0.57
C GLU A 464 -9.45 -18.09 -1.69
N THR A 465 -9.45 -19.09 -2.58
CA THR A 465 -10.44 -19.18 -3.65
C THR A 465 -11.07 -20.56 -3.70
N ASN A 466 -12.31 -20.63 -4.17
CA ASN A 466 -12.99 -21.91 -4.42
C ASN A 466 -12.74 -22.45 -5.84
N GLY A 467 -11.94 -21.71 -6.64
CA GLY A 467 -11.60 -22.08 -8.00
C GLY A 467 -11.50 -20.88 -8.94
N GLY A 468 -11.44 -21.17 -10.23
CA GLY A 468 -11.27 -20.15 -11.27
C GLY A 468 -9.84 -20.08 -11.79
N ASN A 469 -9.61 -19.22 -12.77
CA ASN A 469 -8.35 -19.06 -13.48
C ASN A 469 -7.59 -17.78 -13.11
N ALA A 470 -7.97 -17.10 -12.03
CA ALA A 470 -7.31 -15.88 -11.59
C ALA A 470 -5.80 -16.09 -11.37
N ALA A 471 -5.02 -15.18 -11.88
CA ALA A 471 -3.59 -15.07 -11.60
C ALA A 471 -3.33 -13.89 -10.66
N PHE A 472 -2.50 -14.14 -9.64
CA PHE A 472 -2.03 -13.08 -8.72
C PHE A 472 -0.51 -12.96 -8.81
N SER A 473 -0.02 -11.74 -8.76
CA SER A 473 1.41 -11.42 -8.71
C SER A 473 1.64 -10.29 -7.70
N LEU A 474 2.90 -10.14 -7.24
CA LEU A 474 3.22 -9.06 -6.31
C LEU A 474 3.47 -7.74 -7.05
N THR A 475 3.09 -6.61 -6.45
CA THR A 475 3.52 -5.28 -6.87
C THR A 475 4.88 -4.91 -6.27
N ASN A 476 5.31 -5.63 -5.24
CA ASN A 476 6.59 -5.41 -4.58
C ASN A 476 7.76 -5.57 -5.58
N PRO A 477 8.86 -4.84 -5.42
CA PRO A 477 10.01 -4.90 -6.33
C PRO A 477 10.49 -6.34 -6.57
N ASN A 478 10.84 -6.65 -7.81
CA ASN A 478 11.29 -7.99 -8.22
C ASN A 478 10.27 -9.13 -7.99
N ASN A 479 8.98 -8.82 -7.88
CA ASN A 479 7.90 -9.77 -7.62
C ASN A 479 8.14 -10.63 -6.36
N ARG A 480 8.69 -10.03 -5.31
CA ARG A 480 8.98 -10.67 -4.02
C ARG A 480 8.87 -9.66 -2.86
N VAL A 481 8.80 -10.17 -1.65
CA VAL A 481 8.85 -9.38 -0.41
C VAL A 481 10.17 -9.66 0.31
N ASP A 482 11.04 -8.68 0.44
CA ASP A 482 12.27 -8.76 1.23
C ASP A 482 11.97 -8.30 2.65
N LEU A 483 12.22 -9.17 3.62
CA LEU A 483 11.91 -8.92 4.99
C LEU A 483 13.04 -9.41 5.92
N GLY A 484 13.72 -8.47 6.57
CA GLY A 484 14.85 -8.78 7.43
C GLY A 484 15.86 -9.68 6.71
N ALA A 485 16.04 -10.89 7.23
CA ALA A 485 17.01 -11.85 6.68
C ALA A 485 16.55 -12.57 5.41
N TYR A 486 15.25 -12.59 5.08
CA TYR A 486 14.70 -13.52 4.09
C TYR A 486 13.86 -12.86 3.00
N GLN A 487 13.75 -13.56 1.86
CA GLN A 487 12.84 -13.23 0.75
C GLN A 487 11.61 -14.13 0.79
N TYR A 488 10.47 -13.57 0.40
CA TYR A 488 9.20 -14.30 0.31
C TYR A 488 8.59 -14.12 -1.06
N PHE A 489 7.98 -15.19 -1.57
CA PHE A 489 7.39 -15.25 -2.91
C PHE A 489 5.92 -15.63 -2.82
N LEU A 490 5.12 -15.03 -3.68
CA LEU A 490 3.72 -15.43 -3.83
C LEU A 490 3.64 -16.68 -4.70
N THR A 491 3.06 -17.74 -4.17
CA THR A 491 2.89 -19.02 -4.87
C THR A 491 1.46 -19.53 -4.75
N LYS A 492 1.02 -20.29 -5.73
CA LYS A 492 -0.28 -20.94 -5.69
C LYS A 492 -0.15 -22.32 -5.05
N GLU A 493 -0.92 -22.58 -4.01
CA GLU A 493 -1.04 -23.88 -3.34
C GLU A 493 -2.49 -24.35 -3.38
N GLY A 494 -2.79 -25.34 -4.20
CA GLY A 494 -4.17 -25.69 -4.51
C GLY A 494 -4.91 -24.53 -5.17
N ASN A 495 -5.98 -24.06 -4.54
CA ASN A 495 -6.75 -22.90 -4.97
C ASN A 495 -6.32 -21.59 -4.27
N ASN A 496 -5.40 -21.67 -3.32
CA ASN A 496 -5.01 -20.53 -2.51
C ASN A 496 -3.69 -19.90 -3.00
N TRP A 497 -3.51 -18.63 -2.71
CA TRP A 497 -2.28 -17.89 -2.93
C TRP A 497 -1.61 -17.57 -1.62
N VAL A 498 -0.35 -18.00 -1.50
CA VAL A 498 0.40 -18.04 -0.26
C VAL A 498 1.70 -17.28 -0.46
N LEU A 499 2.06 -16.44 0.50
CA LEU A 499 3.36 -15.81 0.59
C LEU A 499 4.27 -16.69 1.44
N ALA A 500 5.37 -17.22 0.88
CA ALA A 500 6.29 -18.12 1.55
C ALA A 500 7.72 -17.99 1.01
N ASN A 501 8.73 -18.38 1.82
CA ASN A 501 10.13 -18.36 1.41
C ASN A 501 10.74 -19.74 1.10
N SER A 502 10.03 -20.83 1.41
CA SER A 502 10.46 -22.20 1.06
C SER A 502 9.24 -23.06 0.77
N LYS A 503 9.42 -24.07 -0.08
CA LYS A 503 8.43 -25.15 -0.23
C LYS A 503 8.50 -26.03 1.03
N ASN A 504 7.40 -26.08 1.77
CA ASN A 504 7.17 -27.27 2.61
C ASN A 504 7.03 -28.45 1.66
N VAL A 505 7.91 -29.43 1.81
CA VAL A 505 7.87 -30.66 1.01
C VAL A 505 6.53 -31.35 1.26
N VAL A 506 5.57 -31.11 0.40
CA VAL A 506 4.40 -31.95 0.30
C VAL A 506 4.90 -33.19 -0.43
N THR A 507 4.90 -34.31 0.26
CA THR A 507 5.23 -35.62 -0.31
C THR A 507 4.46 -35.79 -1.62
N PRO A 508 5.11 -36.08 -2.76
CA PRO A 508 4.39 -36.20 -4.02
C PRO A 508 3.44 -37.39 -3.93
N THR A 509 2.17 -37.14 -4.25
CA THR A 509 1.23 -38.20 -4.52
C THR A 509 1.78 -39.03 -5.68
N PRO A 510 1.80 -40.38 -5.62
CA PRO A 510 2.35 -41.19 -6.66
C PRO A 510 1.68 -40.89 -8.00
N PRO A 511 2.42 -40.95 -9.12
CA PRO A 511 1.84 -40.65 -10.44
C PRO A 511 0.75 -41.65 -10.75
N VAL A 512 -0.41 -41.15 -11.16
CA VAL A 512 -1.45 -41.94 -11.78
C VAL A 512 -0.84 -42.56 -13.05
N ALA A 513 -0.94 -43.89 -13.18
CA ALA A 513 -0.39 -44.64 -14.29
C ALA A 513 -0.86 -44.10 -15.65
N PRO A 514 0.01 -44.09 -16.67
CA PRO A 514 -0.35 -43.54 -17.96
C PRO A 514 -1.49 -44.33 -18.61
N VAL A 515 -2.54 -43.62 -18.99
CA VAL A 515 -3.59 -44.19 -19.86
C VAL A 515 -3.00 -44.34 -21.23
N THR A 516 -2.99 -45.56 -21.73
CA THR A 516 -2.49 -45.94 -23.06
C THR A 516 -3.25 -45.19 -24.17
N PRO A 517 -2.59 -44.55 -25.13
CA PRO A 517 -3.30 -43.84 -26.18
C PRO A 517 -3.87 -44.84 -27.20
N SER A 518 -5.16 -44.71 -27.48
CA SER A 518 -5.80 -45.39 -28.59
C SER A 518 -5.43 -44.76 -29.94
N LYS A 519 -5.09 -45.62 -30.88
CA LYS A 519 -4.57 -45.36 -32.21
C LYS A 519 -5.54 -44.50 -33.06
N PRO A 520 -5.09 -43.49 -33.82
CA PRO A 520 -5.96 -42.67 -34.65
C PRO A 520 -6.29 -43.39 -35.96
N VAL A 521 -7.60 -43.33 -36.32
CA VAL A 521 -8.11 -43.69 -37.64
C VAL A 521 -8.02 -42.44 -38.52
N VAL A 522 -7.27 -42.54 -39.59
CA VAL A 522 -7.09 -41.52 -40.62
C VAL A 522 -8.12 -41.73 -41.73
N THR A 523 -8.92 -40.69 -42.03
CA THR A 523 -9.61 -40.60 -43.34
C THR A 523 -9.37 -39.17 -43.89
N PRO A 524 -8.89 -39.02 -45.11
CA PRO A 524 -8.57 -37.72 -45.70
C PRO A 524 -9.76 -37.13 -46.47
N SER A 525 -10.04 -35.84 -46.25
CA SER A 525 -10.81 -35.04 -47.18
C SER A 525 -10.19 -33.66 -47.41
N LYS A 526 -10.17 -33.26 -48.64
CA LYS A 526 -9.45 -32.21 -49.36
C LYS A 526 -9.96 -30.76 -49.02
N PRO A 527 -9.16 -29.71 -49.21
CA PRO A 527 -9.32 -28.40 -48.57
C PRO A 527 -10.18 -27.42 -49.39
N ALA A 528 -10.85 -26.55 -48.67
CA ALA A 528 -11.36 -25.26 -49.22
C ALA A 528 -10.67 -24.11 -48.48
N VAL A 529 -10.03 -23.25 -49.26
CA VAL A 529 -9.26 -22.10 -48.82
C VAL A 529 -10.13 -20.86 -48.80
N THR A 530 -10.18 -20.17 -47.69
CA THR A 530 -10.45 -18.71 -47.68
C THR A 530 -9.67 -18.09 -46.50
N PRO A 531 -8.86 -17.06 -46.71
CA PRO A 531 -8.03 -16.48 -45.65
C PRO A 531 -8.82 -15.43 -44.88
N SER A 532 -9.03 -15.61 -43.61
CA SER A 532 -9.39 -14.57 -42.67
C SER A 532 -8.17 -14.27 -41.81
N THR A 533 -7.69 -13.04 -41.87
CA THR A 533 -6.63 -12.51 -41.05
C THR A 533 -7.02 -12.54 -39.56
N PRO A 534 -6.23 -13.16 -38.68
CA PRO A 534 -6.48 -13.05 -37.26
C PRO A 534 -5.91 -11.72 -36.74
N VAL A 535 -6.78 -10.92 -36.15
CA VAL A 535 -6.37 -9.81 -35.27
C VAL A 535 -5.78 -10.44 -34.01
N VAL A 536 -4.48 -10.41 -33.90
CA VAL A 536 -3.77 -10.81 -32.69
C VAL A 536 -3.77 -9.61 -31.75
N THR A 537 -4.64 -9.62 -30.77
CA THR A 537 -4.49 -8.76 -29.58
C THR A 537 -3.29 -9.27 -28.78
N PRO A 538 -2.29 -8.44 -28.43
CA PRO A 538 -1.18 -8.92 -27.63
C PRO A 538 -1.70 -9.23 -26.22
N SER A 539 -1.76 -10.51 -25.87
CA SER A 539 -1.93 -10.95 -24.50
C SER A 539 -0.63 -10.63 -23.74
N ASN A 540 -0.73 -9.84 -22.68
CA ASN A 540 0.37 -9.65 -21.75
C ASN A 540 0.87 -11.01 -21.27
N PRO A 541 2.18 -11.22 -21.19
CA PRO A 541 2.73 -12.50 -20.73
C PRO A 541 2.29 -12.77 -19.29
N VAL A 542 1.57 -13.86 -19.11
CA VAL A 542 1.27 -14.41 -17.79
C VAL A 542 2.61 -14.82 -17.18
N VAL A 543 3.04 -14.11 -16.14
CA VAL A 543 4.23 -14.50 -15.36
C VAL A 543 3.89 -15.81 -14.64
N PRO A 544 4.60 -16.91 -14.89
CA PRO A 544 4.36 -18.16 -14.17
C PRO A 544 4.53 -17.95 -12.65
N PRO A 545 3.79 -18.68 -11.81
CA PRO A 545 4.01 -18.64 -10.36
C PRO A 545 5.49 -18.96 -10.04
N ALA A 546 6.08 -18.22 -9.11
CA ALA A 546 7.46 -18.44 -8.70
C ALA A 546 7.61 -19.87 -8.14
N VAL A 547 8.60 -20.60 -8.64
CA VAL A 547 8.97 -21.90 -8.07
C VAL A 547 9.82 -21.63 -6.83
N LEU A 548 9.33 -21.98 -5.65
CA LEU A 548 10.06 -21.80 -4.41
C LEU A 548 11.30 -22.70 -4.36
N PRO A 549 12.45 -22.19 -3.90
CA PRO A 549 13.66 -22.96 -3.71
C PRO A 549 13.49 -24.01 -2.59
N SER A 550 14.37 -24.98 -2.56
CA SER A 550 14.38 -26.01 -1.51
C SER A 550 14.82 -25.49 -0.14
N THR A 551 15.59 -24.41 -0.14
CA THR A 551 16.06 -23.70 1.08
C THR A 551 15.61 -22.24 1.05
N PRO A 552 15.37 -21.62 2.20
CA PRO A 552 15.04 -20.21 2.27
C PRO A 552 16.12 -19.34 1.64
N LEU A 553 15.72 -18.39 0.79
CA LEU A 553 16.64 -17.41 0.21
C LEU A 553 16.83 -16.23 1.16
N LEU A 554 18.08 -15.78 1.28
CA LEU A 554 18.40 -14.55 1.99
C LEU A 554 17.85 -13.33 1.24
N SER A 555 17.44 -12.29 1.95
CA SER A 555 17.18 -10.98 1.36
C SER A 555 18.48 -10.41 0.76
N ASP A 556 18.34 -9.46 -0.17
CA ASP A 556 19.50 -8.82 -0.78
C ASP A 556 20.41 -8.17 0.28
N LEU A 557 19.82 -7.53 1.27
CA LEU A 557 20.53 -6.95 2.41
C LEU A 557 21.30 -8.02 3.22
N ALA A 558 20.64 -9.11 3.57
CA ALA A 558 21.25 -10.16 4.39
C ALA A 558 22.37 -10.89 3.65
N ASN A 559 22.16 -11.22 2.38
CA ASN A 559 23.20 -11.81 1.54
C ASN A 559 24.41 -10.89 1.41
N ALA A 560 24.20 -9.58 1.20
CA ALA A 560 25.26 -8.60 1.10
C ALA A 560 26.05 -8.47 2.43
N GLN A 561 25.37 -8.41 3.57
CA GLN A 561 26.03 -8.29 4.88
C GLN A 561 26.92 -9.50 5.18
N VAL A 562 26.39 -10.74 5.05
CA VAL A 562 27.16 -11.95 5.28
C VAL A 562 28.34 -12.06 4.29
N SER A 563 28.07 -11.83 3.00
CA SER A 563 29.09 -11.94 1.96
C SER A 563 30.20 -10.89 2.11
N LEU A 564 29.89 -9.67 2.53
CA LEU A 564 30.89 -8.64 2.79
C LEU A 564 31.77 -8.98 4.00
N ARG A 565 31.26 -9.61 5.05
CA ARG A 565 32.06 -10.12 6.17
C ARG A 565 33.03 -11.21 5.71
N GLN A 566 32.57 -12.12 4.84
CA GLN A 566 33.44 -13.13 4.21
C GLN A 566 34.50 -12.49 3.32
N ALA A 567 34.12 -11.50 2.52
CA ALA A 567 35.04 -10.75 1.65
C ALA A 567 36.11 -9.98 2.44
N GLN A 568 35.74 -9.39 3.58
CA GLN A 568 36.70 -8.72 4.51
C GLN A 568 37.75 -9.69 5.01
N LEU A 569 37.32 -10.89 5.44
CA LEU A 569 38.25 -11.90 5.92
C LEU A 569 39.21 -12.36 4.83
N LEU A 570 38.69 -12.66 3.63
CA LEU A 570 39.52 -13.06 2.47
C LEU A 570 40.50 -11.95 2.05
N LEU A 571 40.08 -10.67 2.09
CA LEU A 571 40.95 -9.55 1.79
C LEU A 571 42.12 -9.45 2.78
N VAL A 572 41.83 -9.61 4.08
CA VAL A 572 42.86 -9.54 5.14
C VAL A 572 43.82 -10.72 5.05
N GLU A 573 43.31 -11.92 4.72
CA GLU A 573 44.13 -13.13 4.52
C GLU A 573 45.00 -13.03 3.26
N ASP A 574 44.46 -12.54 2.13
CA ASP A 574 45.22 -12.36 0.87
C ASP A 574 46.33 -11.30 0.99
N ASP A 575 46.12 -10.30 1.86
CA ASP A 575 47.08 -9.24 2.14
C ASP A 575 48.17 -9.69 3.15
N LEU A 576 48.04 -10.87 3.72
CA LEU A 576 48.94 -11.44 4.73
C LEU A 576 49.83 -12.50 4.11
N ASN A 577 50.85 -12.13 3.38
CA ASN A 577 51.86 -13.06 2.92
C ASN A 577 53.08 -13.06 3.86
N GLY A 578 53.80 -14.17 3.88
CA GLY A 578 55.03 -14.29 4.61
C GLY A 578 56.06 -13.25 4.18
N ILE A 579 57.04 -13.00 5.02
CA ILE A 579 58.09 -11.97 4.75
C ILE A 579 58.88 -12.39 3.52
N HIS A 580 59.18 -13.66 3.34
CA HIS A 580 59.92 -14.15 2.18
C HIS A 580 59.19 -13.97 0.87
N GLN A 581 57.87 -14.08 0.88
CA GLN A 581 57.07 -13.73 -0.30
C GLN A 581 57.06 -12.24 -0.63
N ARG A 582 57.18 -11.34 0.40
CA ARG A 582 57.22 -9.89 0.21
C ARG A 582 58.61 -9.39 -0.20
N LEU A 583 59.64 -9.94 0.38
CA LEU A 583 61.04 -9.47 0.21
C LEU A 583 61.84 -10.31 -0.76
N GLY A 584 61.30 -11.40 -1.28
CA GLY A 584 62.06 -12.44 -1.92
C GLY A 584 62.92 -13.21 -0.91
N GLU A 585 64.02 -13.78 -1.35
CA GLU A 585 64.92 -14.48 -0.43
C GLU A 585 65.72 -13.47 0.40
N VAL A 586 65.47 -13.44 1.71
CA VAL A 586 66.25 -12.64 2.65
C VAL A 586 67.58 -13.35 3.01
N LYS A 587 68.65 -12.64 2.95
CA LYS A 587 70.00 -13.16 3.32
C LYS A 587 70.56 -12.41 4.52
N ASN A 588 71.38 -13.09 5.31
CA ASN A 588 72.15 -12.45 6.34
C ASN A 588 73.19 -11.49 5.76
N GLY A 589 73.54 -10.40 6.49
CA GLY A 589 74.55 -9.41 6.11
C GLY A 589 74.00 -8.17 5.35
N GLU A 590 72.73 -8.13 4.97
CA GLU A 590 72.08 -6.94 4.40
C GLU A 590 71.77 -5.95 5.53
N LYS A 591 72.14 -4.66 5.44
CA LYS A 591 71.95 -3.66 6.49
C LYS A 591 70.53 -3.14 6.57
N GLY A 592 69.90 -2.92 5.41
CA GLY A 592 68.55 -2.40 5.36
C GLY A 592 67.88 -2.56 4.02
N ASN A 593 66.62 -2.45 3.98
CA ASN A 593 65.79 -2.54 2.74
C ASN A 593 64.67 -1.54 2.75
N VAL A 594 64.32 -1.04 1.56
CA VAL A 594 63.01 -0.43 1.26
C VAL A 594 62.37 -1.28 0.18
N TRP A 595 61.10 -1.53 0.30
CA TRP A 595 60.40 -2.41 -0.62
C TRP A 595 58.99 -1.92 -0.98
N VAL A 596 58.51 -2.29 -2.15
CA VAL A 596 57.13 -2.12 -2.59
C VAL A 596 56.62 -3.45 -3.15
N ARG A 597 55.40 -3.76 -2.81
CA ARG A 597 54.72 -4.97 -3.24
C ARG A 597 53.35 -4.61 -3.81
N ASN A 598 53.02 -5.15 -5.01
CA ASN A 598 51.69 -5.05 -5.63
C ASN A 598 51.15 -6.45 -5.85
N VAL A 599 49.85 -6.65 -5.51
CA VAL A 599 49.13 -7.92 -5.75
C VAL A 599 47.84 -7.63 -6.45
N ASN A 600 47.56 -8.43 -7.48
CA ASN A 600 46.28 -8.47 -8.16
C ASN A 600 45.81 -9.92 -8.19
N SER A 601 44.65 -10.18 -7.63
CA SER A 601 44.04 -11.52 -7.61
C SER A 601 42.58 -11.49 -7.93
N ARG A 602 42.10 -12.64 -8.40
CA ARG A 602 40.70 -12.92 -8.54
C ARG A 602 40.35 -14.10 -7.67
N GLN A 603 39.30 -13.95 -6.88
CA GLN A 603 38.83 -14.97 -5.94
C GLN A 603 37.37 -15.26 -6.19
N LYS A 604 36.95 -16.49 -5.96
CA LYS A 604 35.56 -16.94 -6.01
C LYS A 604 35.24 -17.69 -4.73
N LEU A 605 34.15 -17.34 -4.09
CA LEU A 605 33.62 -18.05 -2.95
C LEU A 605 32.25 -18.64 -3.36
N ALA A 606 32.10 -19.95 -3.21
CA ALA A 606 30.79 -20.60 -3.42
C ALA A 606 29.82 -20.24 -2.29
N ALA A 607 28.56 -20.63 -2.47
CA ALA A 607 27.54 -20.52 -1.40
C ALA A 607 28.03 -21.20 -0.12
N LEU A 608 27.83 -20.52 1.02
CA LEU A 608 28.16 -21.00 2.34
C LEU A 608 26.92 -20.96 3.23
N SER A 609 26.77 -21.99 4.07
CA SER A 609 25.66 -22.07 5.02
C SER A 609 25.67 -20.91 6.00
N THR A 610 24.48 -20.39 6.29
CA THR A 610 24.22 -19.35 7.30
C THR A 610 23.35 -19.89 8.45
N GLY A 611 23.26 -21.20 8.59
CA GLY A 611 22.36 -21.92 9.48
C GLY A 611 21.20 -22.53 8.70
N GLU A 612 20.05 -21.87 8.68
CA GLU A 612 18.85 -22.33 7.98
C GLU A 612 18.84 -21.98 6.47
N SER A 613 19.74 -21.11 6.03
CA SER A 613 19.87 -20.68 4.64
C SER A 613 21.34 -20.73 4.18
N GLU A 614 21.61 -20.18 3.02
CA GLU A 614 22.97 -20.06 2.47
C GLU A 614 23.15 -18.74 1.71
N THR A 615 24.39 -18.25 1.64
CA THR A 615 24.76 -17.10 0.81
C THR A 615 24.70 -17.47 -0.67
N SER A 616 24.56 -16.46 -1.53
CA SER A 616 24.68 -16.67 -2.99
C SER A 616 26.10 -17.07 -3.44
N GLY A 617 27.10 -16.89 -2.56
CA GLY A 617 28.49 -16.83 -2.97
C GLY A 617 28.81 -15.55 -3.76
N PHE A 618 30.08 -15.36 -4.10
CA PHE A 618 30.51 -14.15 -4.82
C PHE A 618 31.84 -14.38 -5.57
N LYS A 619 32.15 -13.44 -6.44
CA LYS A 619 33.45 -13.25 -7.06
C LYS A 619 34.01 -11.93 -6.59
N GLN A 620 35.32 -11.86 -6.33
CA GLN A 620 35.97 -10.58 -6.03
C GLN A 620 37.27 -10.42 -6.78
N ASN A 621 37.54 -9.18 -7.20
CA ASN A 621 38.82 -8.77 -7.74
C ASN A 621 39.55 -7.95 -6.68
N VAL A 622 40.72 -8.43 -6.27
CA VAL A 622 41.52 -7.84 -5.20
C VAL A 622 42.73 -7.11 -5.79
N HIS A 623 42.93 -5.89 -5.33
CA HIS A 623 44.15 -5.10 -5.62
C HIS A 623 44.77 -4.66 -4.29
N SER A 624 46.07 -4.92 -4.10
CA SER A 624 46.78 -4.52 -2.90
C SER A 624 48.13 -3.89 -3.25
N LEU A 625 48.47 -2.82 -2.57
CA LEU A 625 49.74 -2.15 -2.65
C LEU A 625 50.27 -2.00 -1.22
N GLN A 626 51.49 -2.46 -0.98
CA GLN A 626 52.19 -2.31 0.28
C GLN A 626 53.57 -1.69 0.03
N VAL A 627 54.00 -0.83 0.94
CA VAL A 627 55.31 -0.21 0.96
C VAL A 627 55.89 -0.33 2.36
N GLY A 628 57.12 -0.74 2.46
CA GLY A 628 57.75 -0.94 3.75
C GLY A 628 59.27 -0.75 3.73
N ALA A 629 59.82 -0.78 4.93
CA ALA A 629 61.23 -0.72 5.15
C ALA A 629 61.63 -1.57 6.35
N ASP A 630 62.85 -2.09 6.33
CA ASP A 630 63.43 -2.84 7.43
C ASP A 630 64.91 -2.60 7.57
N ALA A 631 65.40 -2.91 8.75
CA ALA A 631 66.83 -2.86 9.06
C ALA A 631 67.28 -4.11 9.83
N ALA A 632 68.53 -4.49 9.66
CA ALA A 632 69.17 -5.52 10.46
C ALA A 632 69.47 -4.96 11.84
N VAL A 633 68.95 -5.66 12.89
CA VAL A 633 69.24 -5.36 14.29
C VAL A 633 70.46 -6.17 14.74
N THR A 634 70.53 -7.39 14.23
CA THR A 634 71.72 -8.26 14.31
C THR A 634 71.97 -8.92 12.96
N ASP A 635 73.04 -9.67 12.78
CA ASP A 635 73.29 -10.41 11.54
C ASP A 635 72.18 -11.36 11.16
N ASN A 636 71.42 -11.88 12.12
CA ASN A 636 70.35 -12.87 11.95
C ASN A 636 68.98 -12.29 12.14
N LEU A 637 68.82 -11.08 12.73
CA LEU A 637 67.48 -10.51 13.06
C LEU A 637 67.27 -9.22 12.32
N ARG A 638 66.17 -9.14 11.63
CA ARG A 638 65.71 -7.98 10.88
C ARG A 638 64.34 -7.54 11.40
N VAL A 639 64.15 -6.25 11.59
CA VAL A 639 62.87 -5.66 12.03
C VAL A 639 62.44 -4.58 11.03
N GLY A 640 61.19 -4.55 10.71
CA GLY A 640 60.65 -3.57 9.77
C GLY A 640 59.15 -3.26 10.00
N GLY A 641 58.72 -2.27 9.22
CA GLY A 641 57.34 -1.87 9.19
C GLY A 641 56.83 -1.60 7.77
N PHE A 642 55.54 -1.59 7.62
CA PHE A 642 54.93 -1.32 6.33
C PHE A 642 53.56 -0.62 6.49
N VAL A 643 53.19 0.07 5.41
CA VAL A 643 51.85 0.58 5.20
C VAL A 643 51.25 -0.04 3.93
N GLY A 644 49.95 -0.22 3.90
CA GLY A 644 49.29 -0.84 2.77
C GLY A 644 47.90 -0.28 2.48
N ARG A 645 47.53 -0.43 1.25
CA ARG A 645 46.14 -0.18 0.82
C ARG A 645 45.67 -1.32 -0.05
N SER A 646 44.51 -1.88 0.33
CA SER A 646 43.88 -2.98 -0.38
C SER A 646 42.43 -2.67 -0.72
N GLN A 647 41.94 -3.26 -1.79
CA GLN A 647 40.57 -3.11 -2.24
C GLN A 647 40.08 -4.42 -2.87
N ALA A 648 38.89 -4.85 -2.52
CA ALA A 648 38.14 -5.91 -3.18
C ALA A 648 36.85 -5.34 -3.77
N ASN A 649 36.63 -5.54 -5.07
CA ASN A 649 35.34 -5.33 -5.72
C ASN A 649 34.65 -6.69 -5.73
N VAL A 650 33.49 -6.76 -5.08
CA VAL A 650 32.75 -7.99 -4.79
C VAL A 650 31.51 -8.01 -5.66
N ASP A 651 31.34 -9.08 -6.44
CA ASP A 651 30.19 -9.31 -7.32
C ASP A 651 29.44 -10.54 -6.78
N PHE A 652 28.27 -10.30 -6.17
CA PHE A 652 27.46 -11.37 -5.59
C PHE A 652 26.82 -12.21 -6.69
N ASN A 653 26.82 -13.52 -6.56
CA ASN A 653 26.26 -14.39 -7.59
C ASN A 653 24.75 -14.20 -7.72
N GLY A 654 24.22 -14.39 -8.93
CA GLY A 654 22.80 -14.22 -9.25
C GLY A 654 22.39 -12.74 -9.32
N TYR A 655 21.26 -12.38 -8.71
CA TYR A 655 20.66 -11.04 -8.78
C TYR A 655 20.96 -10.17 -7.55
N TYR A 656 21.87 -10.59 -6.66
CA TYR A 656 22.14 -9.94 -5.39
C TYR A 656 23.02 -8.67 -5.48
N GLY A 657 23.42 -8.27 -6.69
CA GLY A 657 24.17 -7.03 -6.93
C GLY A 657 25.62 -7.12 -6.56
N ASP A 658 26.20 -6.03 -6.12
CA ASP A 658 27.64 -5.90 -5.87
C ASP A 658 27.96 -5.15 -4.57
N GLY A 659 29.21 -5.25 -4.16
CA GLY A 659 29.75 -4.56 -3.01
C GLY A 659 31.24 -4.26 -3.13
N LYS A 660 31.76 -3.57 -2.15
CA LYS A 660 33.17 -3.15 -2.13
C LYS A 660 33.73 -3.18 -0.72
N VAL A 661 34.92 -3.75 -0.60
CA VAL A 661 35.73 -3.69 0.62
C VAL A 661 37.01 -2.96 0.34
N ARG A 662 37.42 -2.03 1.19
CA ARG A 662 38.68 -1.30 1.15
C ARG A 662 39.35 -1.42 2.50
N GLY A 663 40.67 -1.54 2.50
CA GLY A 663 41.50 -1.57 3.69
C GLY A 663 42.68 -0.64 3.59
N ASN A 664 43.00 0.08 4.66
CA ASN A 664 44.28 0.72 4.86
C ASN A 664 44.94 0.05 6.04
N SER A 665 46.19 -0.38 5.88
CA SER A 665 46.87 -1.18 6.88
C SER A 665 48.20 -0.57 7.29
N VAL A 666 48.59 -0.82 8.52
CA VAL A 666 49.95 -0.58 9.04
C VAL A 666 50.40 -1.86 9.76
N GLY A 667 51.62 -2.24 9.60
CA GLY A 667 52.15 -3.43 10.24
C GLY A 667 53.63 -3.33 10.59
N LEU A 668 54.03 -4.12 11.58
CA LEU A 668 55.40 -4.36 11.97
C LEU A 668 55.68 -5.83 11.75
N TYR A 669 56.98 -6.12 11.45
CA TYR A 669 57.42 -7.47 11.32
C TYR A 669 58.87 -7.65 11.85
N ALA A 670 59.14 -8.89 12.25
CA ALA A 670 60.46 -9.32 12.65
C ALA A 670 60.79 -10.65 11.95
N ALA A 671 61.90 -10.69 11.25
CA ALA A 671 62.38 -11.88 10.56
C ALA A 671 63.71 -12.32 11.18
N TYR A 672 63.76 -13.54 11.64
CA TYR A 672 64.96 -14.19 12.17
C TYR A 672 65.37 -15.31 11.23
N LEU A 673 66.64 -15.31 10.81
CA LEU A 673 67.22 -16.33 9.97
C LEU A 673 68.52 -16.83 10.64
N ALA A 674 68.51 -18.07 11.13
CA ALA A 674 69.66 -18.72 11.74
C ALA A 674 70.64 -19.22 10.67
N ASP A 675 71.92 -19.37 11.01
CA ASP A 675 72.95 -19.82 10.08
C ASP A 675 72.74 -21.24 9.59
N ASN A 676 71.95 -22.07 10.30
CA ASN A 676 71.58 -23.41 9.88
C ASN A 676 70.33 -23.44 8.94
N GLY A 677 69.87 -22.27 8.49
CA GLY A 677 68.73 -22.12 7.60
C GLY A 677 67.35 -22.13 8.20
N ILE A 678 67.21 -22.28 9.52
CA ILE A 678 65.93 -22.12 10.20
C ILE A 678 65.57 -20.64 10.20
N TYR A 679 64.32 -20.31 9.90
CA TYR A 679 63.81 -18.96 9.99
C TYR A 679 62.49 -18.91 10.74
N VAL A 680 62.22 -17.75 11.36
CA VAL A 680 60.96 -17.43 12.00
C VAL A 680 60.60 -15.99 11.60
N ASP A 681 59.43 -15.84 11.02
CA ASP A 681 58.90 -14.56 10.62
C ASP A 681 57.62 -14.26 11.44
N ASN A 682 57.59 -13.08 12.07
CA ASN A 682 56.42 -12.65 12.84
C ASN A 682 55.93 -11.33 12.28
N ILE A 683 54.59 -11.21 12.18
CA ILE A 683 53.92 -10.02 11.67
C ILE A 683 52.79 -9.65 12.63
N VAL A 684 52.73 -8.34 12.94
CA VAL A 684 51.55 -7.73 13.59
C VAL A 684 51.02 -6.66 12.69
N LYS A 685 49.74 -6.75 12.33
CA LYS A 685 49.09 -5.84 11.39
C LYS A 685 47.79 -5.31 11.94
N TYR A 686 47.60 -4.01 11.83
CA TYR A 686 46.34 -3.33 12.00
C TYR A 686 45.80 -2.88 10.64
N SER A 687 44.49 -3.09 10.38
CA SER A 687 43.84 -2.62 9.17
C SER A 687 42.52 -1.94 9.50
N ARG A 688 42.30 -0.76 8.95
CA ARG A 688 40.99 -0.11 8.98
C ARG A 688 40.25 -0.43 7.68
N LEU A 689 39.17 -1.21 7.82
CA LEU A 689 38.36 -1.68 6.71
C LEU A 689 37.11 -0.82 6.52
N HIS A 690 36.67 -0.69 5.27
CA HIS A 690 35.42 -0.05 4.88
C HIS A 690 34.71 -1.01 3.94
N ALA A 691 33.44 -1.30 4.24
CA ALA A 691 32.62 -2.14 3.39
C ALA A 691 31.28 -1.45 3.08
N ASN A 692 30.81 -1.58 1.86
CA ASN A 692 29.50 -1.11 1.41
C ASN A 692 29.02 -1.95 0.24
N SER A 693 27.70 -1.92 0.02
CA SER A 693 27.05 -2.52 -1.16
C SER A 693 25.91 -1.62 -1.65
N ASN A 694 25.17 -2.06 -2.66
CA ASN A 694 23.95 -1.40 -3.12
C ASN A 694 22.85 -1.39 -2.06
N TYR A 695 22.94 -2.27 -1.05
CA TYR A 695 21.91 -2.48 -0.02
C TYR A 695 22.37 -2.09 1.39
N THR A 696 23.68 -1.84 1.59
CA THR A 696 24.27 -1.48 2.88
C THR A 696 24.97 -0.15 2.81
N GLU A 697 24.78 0.66 3.82
CA GLU A 697 25.59 1.86 3.97
C GLU A 697 27.06 1.53 4.23
N LYS A 698 27.91 2.52 4.08
CA LYS A 698 29.34 2.38 4.33
C LYS A 698 29.62 2.16 5.81
N ARG A 699 30.12 0.96 6.15
CA ARG A 699 30.49 0.56 7.50
C ARG A 699 32.02 0.52 7.67
N HIS A 700 32.47 0.73 8.88
CA HIS A 700 33.89 0.79 9.25
C HIS A 700 34.24 -0.28 10.26
N TYR A 701 35.33 -1.01 10.02
CA TYR A 701 35.76 -2.08 10.91
C TYR A 701 37.25 -1.94 11.19
N ASN A 702 37.68 -2.40 12.36
CA ASN A 702 39.04 -2.51 12.75
C ASN A 702 39.46 -3.99 12.71
N ALA A 703 40.53 -4.30 12.01
CA ALA A 703 41.05 -5.65 11.91
C ALA A 703 42.47 -5.71 12.51
N TYR A 704 42.69 -6.69 13.36
CA TYR A 704 43.98 -6.97 13.98
C TYR A 704 44.43 -8.36 13.53
N THR A 705 45.71 -8.46 13.08
CA THR A 705 46.25 -9.75 12.63
C THR A 705 47.61 -9.97 13.27
N ILE A 706 47.82 -11.17 13.78
CA ILE A 706 49.11 -11.66 14.25
C ILE A 706 49.41 -12.91 13.45
N SER A 707 50.60 -12.98 12.85
CA SER A 707 51.06 -14.14 12.06
C SER A 707 52.44 -14.54 12.47
N SER A 708 52.70 -15.84 12.52
CA SER A 708 54.02 -16.41 12.68
C SER A 708 54.20 -17.49 11.61
N GLU A 709 55.36 -17.43 10.96
CA GLU A 709 55.78 -18.44 9.97
C GLU A 709 57.14 -19.00 10.42
N LEU A 710 57.24 -20.33 10.38
CA LEU A 710 58.43 -21.11 10.67
C LEU A 710 58.80 -21.89 9.41
N GLY A 711 60.06 -21.86 9.03
CA GLY A 711 60.56 -22.69 7.95
C GLY A 711 62.04 -23.07 8.13
N LYS A 712 62.48 -23.95 7.26
CA LYS A 712 63.88 -24.34 7.21
C LYS A 712 64.34 -24.44 5.77
N ARG A 713 65.37 -23.65 5.41
CA ARG A 713 66.01 -23.66 4.13
C ARG A 713 67.09 -24.74 4.10
N PHE A 714 66.97 -25.72 3.24
CA PHE A 714 67.96 -26.74 2.94
C PHE A 714 68.64 -26.34 1.62
N SER A 715 69.96 -26.04 1.67
CA SER A 715 70.78 -25.84 0.49
C SER A 715 71.30 -27.16 0.00
N LEU A 716 71.05 -27.46 -1.28
CA LEU A 716 71.46 -28.65 -1.95
C LEU A 716 72.53 -28.32 -2.96
N VAL A 717 73.15 -29.40 -3.61
CA VAL A 717 74.12 -29.24 -4.62
C VAL A 717 73.60 -28.43 -5.83
N ASN A 718 74.51 -27.71 -6.52
CA ASN A 718 74.12 -26.91 -7.73
C ASN A 718 73.08 -25.80 -7.47
N ASP A 719 73.18 -25.10 -6.33
CA ASP A 719 72.32 -23.97 -5.90
C ASP A 719 70.82 -24.28 -5.85
N TRP A 720 70.44 -25.52 -5.67
CA TRP A 720 69.08 -25.88 -5.33
C TRP A 720 68.82 -25.60 -3.87
N THR A 721 67.57 -25.12 -3.59
CA THR A 721 67.06 -24.97 -2.24
C THR A 721 65.68 -25.57 -2.10
N ILE A 722 65.45 -26.25 -0.99
CA ILE A 722 64.16 -26.79 -0.59
C ILE A 722 63.79 -26.18 0.77
N THR A 723 62.62 -25.59 0.83
CA THR A 723 62.17 -24.89 2.04
C THR A 723 60.77 -25.37 2.46
N PRO A 724 60.66 -26.34 3.35
CA PRO A 724 59.40 -26.59 4.04
C PRO A 724 59.09 -25.41 4.97
N GLN A 725 57.81 -25.05 5.01
CA GLN A 725 57.33 -23.90 5.76
C GLN A 725 55.92 -24.13 6.34
N ALA A 726 55.67 -23.53 7.53
CA ALA A 726 54.38 -23.59 8.21
C ALA A 726 54.06 -22.19 8.75
N GLN A 727 52.84 -21.72 8.53
CA GLN A 727 52.37 -20.43 8.99
C GLN A 727 51.08 -20.58 9.78
N LEU A 728 50.99 -19.87 10.87
CA LEU A 728 49.77 -19.70 11.64
C LEU A 728 49.49 -18.23 11.81
N ALA A 729 48.27 -17.81 11.51
CA ALA A 729 47.85 -16.45 11.72
C ALA A 729 46.48 -16.40 12.40
N TRP A 730 46.32 -15.43 13.25
CA TRP A 730 45.04 -15.11 13.88
C TRP A 730 44.63 -13.70 13.43
N THR A 731 43.37 -13.58 13.02
CA THR A 731 42.77 -12.32 12.61
C THR A 731 41.52 -12.07 13.41
N HIS A 732 41.33 -10.85 13.87
CA HIS A 732 40.10 -10.37 14.53
C HIS A 732 39.61 -9.13 13.84
N ILE A 733 38.34 -9.14 13.40
CA ILE A 733 37.63 -8.01 12.79
C ILE A 733 36.53 -7.58 13.74
N SER A 734 36.47 -6.29 14.09
CA SER A 734 35.51 -5.75 15.04
C SER A 734 34.05 -5.97 14.65
N SER A 735 33.17 -5.94 15.66
CA SER A 735 31.71 -5.93 15.51
C SER A 735 31.18 -4.61 14.95
N GLN A 736 29.95 -4.62 14.48
CA GLN A 736 29.14 -3.45 14.12
C GLN A 736 27.70 -3.72 14.52
N GLU A 737 26.96 -2.70 14.92
CA GLU A 737 25.51 -2.75 15.25
C GLU A 737 24.91 -4.16 15.47
N ASN A 738 24.43 -4.77 14.38
CA ASN A 738 23.83 -6.11 14.38
C ASN A 738 24.80 -7.24 13.98
N GLU A 739 26.11 -6.96 13.84
CA GLU A 739 27.12 -7.91 13.39
C GLU A 739 28.08 -8.24 14.54
N ASP A 740 28.27 -9.51 14.85
CA ASP A 740 29.30 -9.96 15.79
C ASP A 740 30.70 -9.70 15.26
N SER A 741 31.69 -9.66 16.17
CA SER A 741 33.09 -9.67 15.78
C SER A 741 33.43 -10.99 15.07
N LEU A 742 34.31 -10.91 14.09
CA LEU A 742 34.77 -12.06 13.30
C LEU A 742 36.21 -12.37 13.61
N SER A 743 36.45 -13.52 14.24
CA SER A 743 37.80 -14.00 14.50
C SER A 743 38.08 -15.27 13.70
N SER A 744 39.24 -15.35 13.08
CA SER A 744 39.63 -16.50 12.25
C SER A 744 41.07 -16.91 12.52
N VAL A 745 41.32 -18.19 12.43
CA VAL A 745 42.66 -18.78 12.42
C VAL A 745 42.97 -19.29 11.01
N TYR A 746 44.01 -18.77 10.44
CA TYR A 746 44.55 -19.16 9.15
C TYR A 746 45.77 -20.05 9.39
N SER A 747 45.83 -21.19 8.68
CA SER A 747 46.97 -22.12 8.78
C SER A 747 47.44 -22.47 7.39
N ARG A 748 48.72 -22.46 7.15
CA ARG A 748 49.38 -22.83 5.89
C ARG A 748 50.54 -23.77 6.18
N ILE A 749 50.62 -24.83 5.40
CA ILE A 749 51.81 -25.70 5.32
C ILE A 749 52.22 -25.71 3.83
N GLY A 750 53.51 -25.44 3.57
CA GLY A 750 54.03 -25.29 2.24
C GLY A 750 55.39 -25.91 2.03
N LEU A 751 55.67 -26.14 0.78
CA LEU A 751 57.01 -26.54 0.30
C LEU A 751 57.41 -25.67 -0.88
N ARG A 752 58.54 -24.99 -0.76
CA ARG A 752 59.14 -24.19 -1.82
C ARG A 752 60.41 -24.86 -2.32
N VAL A 753 60.58 -24.93 -3.61
CA VAL A 753 61.75 -25.41 -4.30
C VAL A 753 62.29 -24.29 -5.19
N ALA A 754 63.53 -23.93 -5.10
CA ALA A 754 64.13 -22.85 -5.89
C ALA A 754 65.54 -23.27 -6.40
N LYS A 755 65.96 -22.63 -7.51
CA LYS A 755 67.30 -22.83 -8.04
C LYS A 755 67.95 -21.49 -8.30
N GLY A 756 69.13 -21.26 -7.79
CA GLY A 756 69.96 -20.11 -8.05
C GLY A 756 70.76 -20.17 -9.33
N PHE A 757 70.87 -19.03 -10.04
CA PHE A 757 71.74 -18.84 -11.20
C PHE A 757 72.47 -17.52 -11.05
N ALA A 758 73.82 -17.61 -11.03
CA ALA A 758 74.67 -16.42 -11.09
C ALA A 758 75.09 -16.19 -12.55
N LEU A 759 74.72 -15.10 -13.13
CA LEU A 759 75.03 -14.73 -14.50
C LEU A 759 76.35 -13.91 -14.59
N SER A 760 77.07 -14.06 -15.65
CA SER A 760 78.31 -13.34 -15.86
C SER A 760 78.17 -11.81 -15.92
N ASN A 761 76.95 -11.29 -16.18
CA ASN A 761 76.64 -9.86 -16.22
C ASN A 761 76.29 -9.26 -14.87
N GLY A 762 76.48 -10.01 -13.75
CA GLY A 762 76.18 -9.58 -12.40
C GLY A 762 74.77 -9.76 -11.94
N TRP A 763 73.88 -10.36 -12.76
CA TRP A 763 72.54 -10.73 -12.35
C TRP A 763 72.52 -12.06 -11.62
N ASN A 764 71.76 -12.13 -10.55
CA ASN A 764 71.41 -13.37 -9.84
C ASN A 764 69.93 -13.65 -10.09
N LEU A 765 69.60 -14.80 -10.68
CA LEU A 765 68.22 -15.24 -10.93
C LEU A 765 67.89 -16.43 -10.05
N GLN A 766 66.66 -16.46 -9.52
CA GLN A 766 66.18 -17.58 -8.70
C GLN A 766 64.76 -17.90 -9.06
N PRO A 767 64.49 -18.72 -10.09
CA PRO A 767 63.18 -19.27 -10.28
C PRO A 767 62.84 -20.23 -9.14
N TYR A 768 61.50 -20.29 -8.84
CA TYR A 768 61.00 -21.18 -7.81
C TYR A 768 59.59 -21.65 -8.11
N ALA A 769 59.24 -22.78 -7.52
CA ALA A 769 57.89 -23.26 -7.43
C ALA A 769 57.52 -23.52 -5.97
N GLU A 770 56.26 -23.27 -5.64
CA GLU A 770 55.75 -23.44 -4.29
C GLU A 770 54.41 -24.14 -4.31
N VAL A 771 54.14 -25.02 -3.34
CA VAL A 771 52.87 -25.65 -3.12
C VAL A 771 52.48 -25.50 -1.67
N ASN A 772 51.22 -25.13 -1.43
CA ASN A 772 50.67 -24.83 -0.10
C ASN A 772 49.36 -25.56 0.11
N ALA A 773 49.19 -26.14 1.29
CA ALA A 773 47.89 -26.53 1.81
C ALA A 773 47.46 -25.48 2.85
N ILE A 774 46.31 -24.90 2.64
CA ILE A 774 45.80 -23.75 3.39
C ILE A 774 44.43 -24.12 3.97
N THR A 775 44.18 -23.73 5.21
CA THR A 775 42.87 -23.80 5.82
C THR A 775 42.61 -22.57 6.67
N SER A 776 41.36 -22.06 6.64
CA SER A 776 40.87 -20.98 7.50
C SER A 776 39.67 -21.48 8.28
N LYS A 777 39.67 -21.20 9.58
CA LYS A 777 38.56 -21.55 10.47
C LYS A 777 38.21 -20.33 11.32
N ASN A 778 36.99 -19.82 11.13
CA ASN A 778 36.48 -18.74 11.97
C ASN A 778 35.80 -19.30 13.22
N ARG A 779 35.83 -18.51 14.29
CA ARG A 779 34.97 -18.68 15.46
C ARG A 779 33.55 -18.30 15.08
N SER A 780 32.53 -18.85 15.75
CA SER A 780 31.14 -18.49 15.56
C SER A 780 30.99 -16.96 15.56
N SER A 781 30.45 -16.42 14.51
CA SER A 781 30.14 -15.02 14.30
C SER A 781 28.81 -14.96 13.58
N LYS A 782 27.92 -14.08 14.04
CA LYS A 782 26.55 -14.00 13.55
C LYS A 782 26.19 -12.57 13.14
N ILE A 783 25.24 -12.47 12.23
CA ILE A 783 24.51 -11.23 11.92
C ILE A 783 23.11 -11.40 12.46
N HIS A 784 22.71 -10.48 13.35
CA HIS A 784 21.45 -10.56 14.08
C HIS A 784 20.37 -9.75 13.37
N TYR A 785 19.21 -10.36 13.24
CA TYR A 785 17.95 -9.73 12.85
C TYR A 785 16.94 -9.97 13.98
N THR A 786 15.81 -9.31 13.96
CA THR A 786 14.84 -9.32 15.08
C THR A 786 14.51 -10.72 15.60
N ASN A 787 14.33 -11.72 14.72
CA ASN A 787 13.98 -13.09 15.13
C ASN A 787 14.86 -14.16 14.46
N SER A 788 15.99 -13.77 13.90
CA SER A 788 16.92 -14.72 13.27
C SER A 788 18.36 -14.24 13.40
N ALA A 789 19.29 -15.17 13.32
CA ALA A 789 20.70 -14.88 13.31
C ALA A 789 21.39 -15.75 12.25
N LEU A 790 22.14 -15.09 11.36
CA LEU A 790 22.82 -15.74 10.25
C LEU A 790 24.29 -15.98 10.61
N ASP A 791 24.76 -17.20 10.43
CA ASP A 791 26.15 -17.57 10.63
C ASP A 791 27.04 -17.02 9.51
N VAL A 792 28.18 -16.46 9.86
CA VAL A 792 29.23 -16.06 8.94
C VAL A 792 30.28 -17.18 8.88
N ALA A 793 30.20 -18.03 7.85
CA ALA A 793 31.14 -19.13 7.66
C ALA A 793 32.36 -18.66 6.84
N SER A 794 33.54 -19.27 7.09
CA SER A 794 34.76 -19.06 6.33
C SER A 794 34.93 -20.08 5.19
N SER A 795 35.80 -19.78 4.25
CA SER A 795 36.23 -20.74 3.23
C SER A 795 36.87 -21.98 3.88
N ARG A 796 36.65 -23.14 3.27
CA ARG A 796 37.29 -24.40 3.69
C ARG A 796 38.70 -24.54 3.12
N GLY A 797 39.36 -25.66 3.42
CA GLY A 797 40.68 -25.99 2.95
C GLY A 797 40.83 -25.85 1.42
N ARG A 798 41.98 -25.37 1.02
CA ARG A 798 42.38 -25.16 -0.38
C ARG A 798 43.85 -25.54 -0.59
N PHE A 799 44.19 -25.92 -1.80
CA PHE A 799 45.55 -26.06 -2.25
C PHE A 799 45.94 -24.86 -3.14
N GLU A 800 47.11 -24.29 -2.90
CA GLU A 800 47.68 -23.23 -3.70
C GLU A 800 49.00 -23.69 -4.32
N SER A 801 49.19 -23.43 -5.62
CA SER A 801 50.43 -23.60 -6.32
C SER A 801 50.91 -22.25 -6.85
N ALA A 802 52.16 -21.99 -6.73
CA ALA A 802 52.82 -20.76 -7.23
C ALA A 802 54.08 -21.08 -8.00
N VAL A 803 54.35 -20.26 -8.98
CA VAL A 803 55.61 -20.18 -9.68
C VAL A 803 56.11 -18.75 -9.71
N GLY A 804 57.39 -18.55 -9.47
CA GLY A 804 57.92 -17.21 -9.42
C GLY A 804 59.38 -17.12 -9.83
N LEU A 805 59.82 -15.90 -9.96
CA LEU A 805 61.21 -15.55 -10.26
C LEU A 805 61.64 -14.40 -9.37
N ASN A 806 62.74 -14.63 -8.62
CA ASN A 806 63.47 -13.56 -7.98
C ASN A 806 64.68 -13.21 -8.85
N ALA A 807 64.92 -11.91 -9.06
CA ALA A 807 66.04 -11.41 -9.83
C ALA A 807 66.78 -10.32 -9.00
N GLY A 808 68.11 -10.43 -8.91
CA GLY A 808 68.90 -9.43 -8.18
C GLY A 808 70.03 -8.90 -9.05
N PHE A 809 70.25 -7.57 -8.99
CA PHE A 809 71.32 -6.89 -9.63
C PHE A 809 71.81 -5.77 -8.73
N ALA A 810 73.08 -5.80 -8.35
CA ALA A 810 73.68 -4.87 -7.37
C ALA A 810 72.76 -4.82 -6.11
N ASN A 811 72.28 -3.64 -5.77
CA ASN A 811 71.39 -3.37 -4.62
C ASN A 811 69.89 -3.57 -4.90
N HIS A 812 69.55 -3.97 -6.13
CA HIS A 812 68.16 -4.08 -6.58
C HIS A 812 67.71 -5.55 -6.55
N ARG A 813 66.49 -5.78 -6.08
CA ARG A 813 65.81 -7.10 -6.11
C ARG A 813 64.44 -6.94 -6.67
N PHE A 814 64.07 -7.85 -7.56
CA PHE A 814 62.75 -7.93 -8.22
C PHE A 814 62.17 -9.31 -7.95
N GLY A 815 60.92 -9.39 -7.63
CA GLY A 815 60.16 -10.65 -7.49
C GLY A 815 58.92 -10.57 -8.35
N LEU A 816 58.66 -11.64 -9.08
CA LEU A 816 57.41 -11.83 -9.80
C LEU A 816 56.90 -13.23 -9.47
N GLU A 817 55.63 -13.34 -9.07
CA GLU A 817 55.00 -14.61 -8.74
C GLU A 817 53.60 -14.68 -9.36
N VAL A 818 53.26 -15.82 -9.87
CA VAL A 818 51.90 -16.15 -10.30
C VAL A 818 51.45 -17.35 -9.49
N SER A 819 50.29 -17.26 -8.87
CA SER A 819 49.71 -18.35 -8.08
C SER A 819 48.23 -18.63 -8.46
N ARG A 820 47.81 -19.86 -8.18
CA ARG A 820 46.45 -20.34 -8.30
C ARG A 820 46.11 -21.18 -7.09
N ALA A 821 44.85 -21.07 -6.61
CA ALA A 821 44.36 -21.94 -5.55
C ALA A 821 43.03 -22.54 -5.92
N ASP A 822 42.83 -23.80 -5.54
CA ASP A 822 41.61 -24.55 -5.75
C ASP A 822 41.19 -25.23 -4.43
N GLY A 823 39.90 -25.10 -4.07
CA GLY A 823 39.32 -25.70 -2.87
C GLY A 823 37.86 -26.05 -3.03
N LYS A 824 37.27 -26.68 -2.03
CA LYS A 824 35.89 -27.18 -2.11
C LYS A 824 34.86 -26.05 -2.35
N ASN A 825 35.08 -24.89 -1.75
CA ASN A 825 34.19 -23.75 -1.84
C ASN A 825 34.92 -22.40 -2.04
N PHE A 826 36.22 -22.48 -2.39
CA PHE A 826 37.06 -21.32 -2.68
C PHE A 826 37.95 -21.60 -3.86
N ASP A 827 37.97 -20.73 -4.85
CA ASP A 827 38.88 -20.75 -5.99
C ASP A 827 39.58 -19.40 -6.11
N LYS A 828 40.86 -19.44 -6.39
CA LYS A 828 41.66 -18.29 -6.81
C LYS A 828 42.26 -18.61 -8.16
N PRO A 829 41.55 -18.31 -9.28
CA PRO A 829 42.00 -18.68 -10.63
C PRO A 829 43.38 -18.14 -10.96
N TYR A 830 43.67 -16.97 -10.45
CA TYR A 830 45.00 -16.39 -10.56
C TYR A 830 45.27 -15.36 -9.44
N ALA A 831 46.51 -15.24 -9.06
CA ALA A 831 47.08 -14.06 -8.40
C ALA A 831 48.40 -13.75 -9.04
N ILE A 832 48.67 -12.46 -9.26
CA ILE A 832 49.94 -11.96 -9.76
C ILE A 832 50.48 -11.01 -8.72
N GLN A 833 51.70 -11.29 -8.27
CA GLN A 833 52.41 -10.48 -7.32
C GLN A 833 53.68 -9.97 -7.93
N ALA A 834 53.97 -8.68 -7.78
CA ALA A 834 55.26 -8.05 -8.13
C ALA A 834 55.82 -7.37 -6.87
N VAL A 835 57.11 -7.61 -6.65
CA VAL A 835 57.86 -7.01 -5.54
C VAL A 835 59.14 -6.33 -6.09
N TYR A 836 59.37 -5.14 -5.63
CA TYR A 836 60.64 -4.47 -5.82
C TYR A 836 61.26 -4.16 -4.45
N ARG A 837 62.55 -4.42 -4.28
CA ARG A 837 63.32 -4.16 -3.07
C ARG A 837 64.66 -3.49 -3.43
N TYR A 838 64.96 -2.44 -2.73
CA TYR A 838 66.28 -1.81 -2.72
C TYR A 838 66.95 -2.08 -1.39
N GLN A 839 68.13 -2.59 -1.41
CA GLN A 839 68.95 -2.91 -0.25
C GLN A 839 70.19 -2.04 -0.19
N TRP A 840 70.65 -1.70 1.02
CA TRP A 840 71.88 -0.97 1.22
C TRP A 840 72.79 -1.63 2.27
#